data_89d2b57ca189982329329a410dc4c385
#
_entry.id   89d2b57ca189982329329a410dc4c385
#
_cell.length_a   1.000
_cell.length_b   1.000
_cell.length_c   1.000
_cell.angle_alpha   90.00
_cell.angle_beta   90.00
_cell.angle_gamma   90.00
#
_symmetry.space_group_name_H-M   'P 1'
#
loop_
_entity.id
_entity.type
_entity.pdbx_description
1 polymer ?
#
loop_
_entity_poly.entity_id
_entity_poly.type
_entity_poly.pdbx_seq_one_letter_code
_entity_poly.pdbx_strand_id
1 'polypeptide(L)'
;MKKNLVRILALLLIAAMLLPLCARAEENTAEEDTEQTVYEEYPVSTAEDLEKLAELCRLDSASKNLKVVLNADIDLKDMEDFQIPTFGGIFDGQNHKLYGLAVNQDGSAQGLFRYIQEGATVKNLEIIGRVTPSGSSTKVGGLAGVNAGTVENVSFFGAVCGISQVGGIVGLNEVSGRVEKCTMKGYIRGSKVLGGIVGENAGVVYDCVNKANVNTELATETLSIEDITVPRLTSDEGGISGSDIGGVVGASSGVIRLCRNEGNVGYQHTGYNIGGVVGSSSGFMADCVNYGDVYARKEGGGVLGQMEPNNMLVYDEDTLQKLEKELNTAQGILSRAAYDAGNANSTIQDGLVQVEASLNDVLDAIDYMLEVIRDNTSVDGPNPDWKPGDDIELPDINVNDKDAIWAAAGTVGDRMNDLVWQISSVSQSAAEEGGQVISDLQSLASQMSRVVNVMSGREENENVVQDVSGEDLEADSAGKIRSCINYGTVNADINAGGVVGALSWENDKDPEDDLTVQGDSSLNFTFRTRALVYQCQNRGTVTAKKQCAGGIVGKTTLGAIIGCEGYGTVDSPDASYVGGIVGQSQKQVSDNWAKCHVSGGNLLGGIAGEASQLMGNRALVTLESTGEYTGAIAGRLSGDGESTENLFVDSGALAGIDGISYAGSAEPISYNRFMELENVPEYFGKMIITFVADDVTYTRRVDYNRRLKDVPEVPEKDGCSGVWADFEPAHIRADKTVYAEYTDLQAAADTGSETGQLAIALAEGTFPSGENMTASALAADLPDGAQAGWCLTVPEDGAQSHVIHLRMPDSEKKYTLYVDTGDGWKVSEATQDGSYLIFSAAGTSFRAALAEKKSELPLILVCAGAAAVVALGAALVLHKKKKRKKTAAKAAK
;
A
#
# COMPACT_ATOMS: atom_id res chain seq x y z
N MET A 1 41.35 5.19 -56.70
CA MET A 1 42.13 4.18 -55.97
C MET A 1 42.57 4.59 -54.55
N LYS A 2 42.74 5.84 -54.23
CA LYS A 2 43.13 6.27 -52.86
C LYS A 2 41.97 6.23 -51.86
N LYS A 3 40.74 6.48 -52.27
CA LYS A 3 39.55 6.44 -51.37
C LYS A 3 39.14 5.01 -50.93
N ASN A 4 39.40 4.01 -51.73
CA ASN A 4 39.11 2.63 -51.38
C ASN A 4 40.20 2.03 -50.47
N LEU A 5 41.41 2.60 -50.48
CA LEU A 5 42.48 2.17 -49.59
C LEU A 5 42.27 2.66 -48.15
N VAL A 6 41.74 3.86 -47.97
CA VAL A 6 41.42 4.44 -46.67
C VAL A 6 40.22 3.69 -46.01
N ARG A 7 39.20 3.35 -46.79
CA ARG A 7 38.09 2.52 -46.32
C ARG A 7 38.49 1.10 -45.93
N ILE A 8 39.40 0.51 -46.67
CA ILE A 8 39.97 -0.82 -46.32
C ILE A 8 40.89 -0.73 -45.10
N LEU A 9 41.63 0.38 -44.90
CA LEU A 9 42.41 0.60 -43.71
C LEU A 9 41.54 0.88 -42.47
N ALA A 10 40.45 1.65 -42.62
CA ALA A 10 39.51 1.88 -41.54
C ALA A 10 38.77 0.60 -41.13
N LEU A 11 38.32 -0.22 -42.07
CA LEU A 11 37.74 -1.54 -41.82
C LEU A 11 38.73 -2.52 -41.17
N LEU A 12 40.01 -2.46 -41.54
CA LEU A 12 41.06 -3.27 -40.92
C LEU A 12 41.42 -2.77 -39.50
N LEU A 13 41.29 -1.46 -39.21
CA LEU A 13 41.48 -0.91 -37.89
C LEU A 13 40.30 -1.26 -36.95
N ILE A 14 39.07 -1.22 -37.47
CA ILE A 14 37.88 -1.66 -36.74
C ILE A 14 37.92 -3.18 -36.50
N ALA A 15 38.33 -3.97 -37.48
CA ALA A 15 38.55 -5.41 -37.30
C ALA A 15 39.70 -5.71 -36.33
N ALA A 16 40.76 -4.88 -36.29
CA ALA A 16 41.85 -5.01 -35.32
C ALA A 16 41.48 -4.58 -33.90
N MET A 17 40.46 -3.72 -33.70
CA MET A 17 39.92 -3.36 -32.37
C MET A 17 38.87 -4.37 -31.88
N LEU A 18 38.24 -5.13 -32.79
CA LEU A 18 37.28 -6.20 -32.40
C LEU A 18 37.95 -7.57 -32.21
N LEU A 19 39.15 -7.79 -32.67
CA LEU A 19 39.92 -9.05 -32.52
C LEU A 19 40.39 -9.35 -31.08
N PRO A 20 40.60 -8.37 -30.14
CA PRO A 20 40.86 -8.71 -28.76
C PRO A 20 39.64 -9.23 -27.98
N LEU A 21 38.40 -8.97 -28.44
CA LEU A 21 37.21 -9.44 -27.74
C LEU A 21 36.83 -10.90 -28.08
N CYS A 22 37.22 -11.44 -29.25
CA CYS A 22 36.89 -12.82 -29.62
C CYS A 22 38.04 -13.82 -29.40
N ALA A 23 39.26 -13.38 -29.06
CA ALA A 23 40.42 -14.22 -28.87
C ALA A 23 40.75 -14.55 -27.40
N ARG A 24 39.81 -14.33 -26.49
CA ARG A 24 39.99 -14.64 -25.06
C ARG A 24 39.06 -15.75 -24.55
N ALA A 25 38.65 -16.62 -25.43
CA ALA A 25 37.95 -17.85 -25.11
C ALA A 25 38.78 -19.07 -25.48
N GLU A 26 40.04 -19.13 -25.07
CA GLU A 26 40.82 -20.36 -24.97
C GLU A 26 41.84 -20.24 -23.84
N GLU A 27 41.63 -21.05 -22.83
CA GLU A 27 42.57 -21.50 -21.81
C GLU A 27 43.70 -20.54 -21.40
N ASN A 28 43.42 -19.67 -20.45
CA ASN A 28 44.41 -19.42 -19.42
C ASN A 28 43.75 -19.76 -18.08
N THR A 29 44.02 -20.93 -17.54
CA THR A 29 44.12 -21.18 -16.13
C THR A 29 45.31 -20.35 -15.58
N ALA A 30 45.21 -19.05 -15.67
CA ALA A 30 45.90 -18.19 -14.74
C ALA A 30 44.99 -18.24 -13.48
N GLU A 31 45.46 -18.87 -12.43
CA GLU A 31 45.05 -18.54 -11.08
C GLU A 31 45.06 -17.03 -11.03
N GLU A 32 43.87 -16.43 -11.03
CA GLU A 32 43.71 -15.08 -10.46
C GLU A 32 44.15 -15.27 -9.02
N ASP A 33 45.35 -14.81 -8.71
CA ASP A 33 45.71 -14.38 -7.37
C ASP A 33 44.70 -13.26 -7.00
N THR A 34 43.51 -13.69 -6.58
CA THR A 34 42.71 -12.87 -5.70
C THR A 34 43.60 -12.70 -4.49
N GLU A 35 44.27 -11.55 -4.38
CA GLU A 35 44.84 -11.10 -3.09
C GLU A 35 43.73 -11.24 -2.09
N GLN A 36 43.74 -12.34 -1.35
CA GLN A 36 42.84 -12.51 -0.22
C GLN A 36 43.10 -11.35 0.73
N THR A 37 42.24 -10.36 0.79
CA THR A 37 42.37 -9.25 1.71
C THR A 37 42.49 -9.86 3.10
N VAL A 38 43.68 -9.72 3.71
CA VAL A 38 43.92 -10.23 5.07
C VAL A 38 43.32 -9.24 6.03
N TYR A 39 42.19 -9.60 6.62
CA TYR A 39 41.54 -8.80 7.66
C TYR A 39 42.24 -8.94 8.99
N GLU A 40 42.46 -7.83 9.67
CA GLU A 40 42.91 -7.77 11.06
C GLU A 40 41.72 -7.84 12.00
N GLU A 41 41.70 -8.82 12.89
CA GLU A 41 40.60 -9.00 13.85
C GLU A 41 40.61 -7.90 14.91
N TYR A 42 39.49 -7.20 15.09
CA TYR A 42 39.30 -6.14 16.08
C TYR A 42 38.15 -6.56 17.04
N PRO A 43 38.52 -7.14 18.21
CA PRO A 43 37.51 -7.59 19.17
C PRO A 43 36.90 -6.40 19.92
N VAL A 44 35.57 -6.38 20.05
CA VAL A 44 34.80 -5.37 20.77
C VAL A 44 33.97 -6.06 21.86
N SER A 45 34.14 -5.65 23.11
CA SER A 45 33.41 -6.23 24.25
C SER A 45 32.74 -5.16 25.12
N THR A 46 33.09 -3.90 24.95
CA THR A 46 32.61 -2.80 25.77
C THR A 46 32.28 -1.55 24.94
N ALA A 47 31.49 -0.63 25.51
CA ALA A 47 31.18 0.65 24.91
C ALA A 47 32.44 1.48 24.61
N GLU A 48 33.45 1.40 25.47
CA GLU A 48 34.73 2.08 25.26
C GLU A 48 35.50 1.54 24.04
N ASP A 49 35.42 0.25 23.75
CA ASP A 49 36.02 -0.35 22.54
C ASP A 49 35.34 0.17 21.28
N LEU A 50 33.99 0.35 21.32
CA LEU A 50 33.24 0.98 20.22
C LEU A 50 33.63 2.44 20.02
N GLU A 51 33.89 3.20 21.11
CA GLU A 51 34.32 4.58 21.03
C GLU A 51 35.71 4.69 20.34
N LYS A 52 36.64 3.82 20.71
CA LYS A 52 37.95 3.71 20.04
C LYS A 52 37.84 3.36 18.56
N LEU A 53 36.94 2.44 18.24
CA LEU A 53 36.63 2.09 16.85
C LEU A 53 36.09 3.30 16.09
N ALA A 54 35.16 4.06 16.68
CA ALA A 54 34.57 5.24 16.05
C ALA A 54 35.60 6.34 15.81
N GLU A 55 36.57 6.52 16.75
CA GLU A 55 37.69 7.45 16.55
C GLU A 55 38.59 7.02 15.39
N LEU A 56 38.90 5.74 15.27
CA LEU A 56 39.70 5.19 14.18
C LEU A 56 38.97 5.35 12.83
N CYS A 57 37.67 5.15 12.82
CA CYS A 57 36.81 5.27 11.66
C CYS A 57 36.50 6.70 11.20
N ARG A 58 37.22 7.71 11.71
CA ARG A 58 37.23 9.07 11.17
C ARG A 58 38.01 9.18 9.86
N LEU A 59 38.93 8.23 9.62
CA LEU A 59 39.62 8.08 8.35
C LEU A 59 38.95 6.97 7.52
N ASP A 60 38.57 7.28 6.33
CA ASP A 60 37.85 6.39 5.43
C ASP A 60 38.62 5.08 5.09
N SER A 61 39.94 5.13 5.06
CA SER A 61 40.82 4.00 4.79
C SER A 61 41.12 3.12 6.01
N ALA A 62 40.88 3.64 7.23
CA ALA A 62 41.41 3.00 8.45
C ALA A 62 40.71 1.67 8.80
N SER A 63 39.45 1.50 8.40
CA SER A 63 38.67 0.29 8.71
C SER A 63 38.63 -0.72 7.56
N LYS A 64 39.17 -0.43 6.37
CA LYS A 64 39.04 -1.27 5.19
C LYS A 64 39.52 -2.72 5.36
N ASN A 65 40.56 -2.91 6.15
CA ASN A 65 41.11 -4.23 6.42
C ASN A 65 40.75 -4.76 7.83
N LEU A 66 39.81 -4.14 8.52
CA LEU A 66 39.38 -4.62 9.83
C LEU A 66 38.25 -5.60 9.73
N LYS A 67 38.34 -6.65 10.56
CA LYS A 67 37.21 -7.50 10.91
C LYS A 67 36.83 -7.25 12.38
N VAL A 68 35.87 -6.38 12.58
CA VAL A 68 35.31 -6.09 13.90
C VAL A 68 34.41 -7.23 14.33
N VAL A 69 34.59 -7.75 15.54
CA VAL A 69 33.83 -8.86 16.10
C VAL A 69 33.30 -8.47 17.47
N LEU A 70 31.96 -8.44 17.61
CA LEU A 70 31.34 -8.27 18.92
C LEU A 70 31.43 -9.57 19.71
N ASN A 71 31.88 -9.47 20.98
CA ASN A 71 32.02 -10.60 21.90
C ASN A 71 31.02 -10.56 23.08
N ALA A 72 30.21 -9.51 23.17
CA ALA A 72 29.20 -9.33 24.22
C ALA A 72 28.11 -8.35 23.76
N ASP A 73 26.97 -8.40 24.44
CA ASP A 73 25.96 -7.36 24.36
C ASP A 73 26.48 -6.07 25.01
N ILE A 74 26.23 -4.90 24.37
CA ILE A 74 26.81 -3.61 24.81
C ILE A 74 25.69 -2.62 25.06
N ASP A 75 25.72 -2.00 26.25
CA ASP A 75 24.86 -0.90 26.66
C ASP A 75 25.44 0.45 26.22
N LEU A 76 24.70 1.16 25.36
CA LEU A 76 25.06 2.49 24.81
C LEU A 76 24.34 3.65 25.49
N LYS A 77 23.53 3.40 26.54
CA LYS A 77 22.67 4.44 27.16
C LYS A 77 23.44 5.66 27.70
N ASP A 78 24.70 5.49 28.07
CA ASP A 78 25.54 6.56 28.58
C ASP A 78 26.39 7.24 27.47
N MET A 79 26.18 6.83 26.20
CA MET A 79 26.87 7.34 25.02
C MET A 79 25.88 8.14 24.14
N GLU A 80 25.58 9.39 24.54
CA GLU A 80 24.74 10.28 23.74
C GLU A 80 25.32 10.51 22.35
N ASP A 81 24.48 10.46 21.31
CA ASP A 81 24.88 10.74 19.92
C ASP A 81 26.05 9.88 19.40
N PHE A 82 26.19 8.66 19.94
CA PHE A 82 27.24 7.75 19.48
C PHE A 82 27.00 7.30 18.05
N GLN A 83 27.99 7.46 17.20
CA GLN A 83 28.00 7.06 15.82
C GLN A 83 29.41 6.66 15.34
N ILE A 84 29.48 5.69 14.44
CA ILE A 84 30.67 5.34 13.69
C ILE A 84 30.68 6.17 12.39
N PRO A 85 31.65 7.08 12.18
CA PRO A 85 31.61 8.04 11.06
C PRO A 85 31.60 7.41 9.67
N THR A 86 32.55 6.48 9.40
CA THR A 86 32.63 5.75 8.14
C THR A 86 33.23 4.36 8.38
N PHE A 87 32.73 3.35 7.68
CA PHE A 87 33.17 1.99 7.89
C PHE A 87 33.39 1.26 6.55
N GLY A 88 34.58 0.67 6.37
CA GLY A 88 34.99 0.03 5.12
C GLY A 88 35.38 -1.45 5.22
N GLY A 89 35.31 -2.07 6.42
CA GLY A 89 35.68 -3.44 6.68
C GLY A 89 34.51 -4.39 6.89
N ILE A 90 34.72 -5.44 7.69
CA ILE A 90 33.69 -6.40 8.12
C ILE A 90 33.34 -6.11 9.58
N PHE A 91 32.08 -5.81 9.87
CA PHE A 91 31.51 -5.71 11.22
C PHE A 91 30.58 -6.90 11.46
N ASP A 92 31.02 -7.85 12.26
CA ASP A 92 30.23 -9.04 12.61
C ASP A 92 29.76 -8.92 14.06
N GLY A 93 28.46 -8.68 14.23
CA GLY A 93 27.82 -8.58 15.53
C GLY A 93 27.69 -9.91 16.29
N GLN A 94 27.97 -11.05 15.65
CA GLN A 94 27.87 -12.40 16.25
C GLN A 94 26.50 -12.68 16.91
N ASN A 95 25.45 -12.00 16.46
CA ASN A 95 24.10 -11.97 17.04
C ASN A 95 24.03 -11.34 18.44
N HIS A 96 25.03 -10.55 18.82
CA HIS A 96 24.96 -9.74 20.03
C HIS A 96 24.11 -8.50 19.83
N LYS A 97 23.73 -7.87 20.95
CA LYS A 97 22.86 -6.70 20.99
C LYS A 97 23.62 -5.44 21.32
N LEU A 98 23.32 -4.36 20.60
CA LEU A 98 23.62 -3.00 21.00
C LEU A 98 22.32 -2.35 21.47
N TYR A 99 22.22 -2.00 22.74
CA TYR A 99 20.99 -1.44 23.29
C TYR A 99 21.22 -0.08 23.96
N GLY A 100 20.16 0.74 23.98
CA GLY A 100 20.24 2.09 24.50
C GLY A 100 20.78 3.11 23.51
N LEU A 101 20.92 2.77 22.22
CA LEU A 101 21.31 3.73 21.18
C LEU A 101 20.37 4.94 21.18
N ALA A 102 20.93 6.16 21.26
CA ALA A 102 20.18 7.42 21.17
C ALA A 102 20.96 8.41 20.32
N VAL A 103 20.48 8.66 19.10
CA VAL A 103 21.05 9.64 18.18
C VAL A 103 20.04 10.77 18.01
N ASN A 104 20.37 11.97 18.52
CA ASN A 104 19.53 13.16 18.47
C ASN A 104 20.21 14.32 17.75
N GLN A 105 21.47 14.16 17.37
CA GLN A 105 22.29 15.19 16.74
C GLN A 105 21.72 15.63 15.40
N ASP A 106 21.64 16.93 15.15
CA ASP A 106 21.24 17.52 13.87
C ASP A 106 22.24 17.17 12.75
N GLY A 107 21.74 17.04 11.53
CA GLY A 107 22.54 16.82 10.33
C GLY A 107 22.08 15.63 9.50
N SER A 108 22.67 15.48 8.33
CA SER A 108 22.41 14.39 7.40
C SER A 108 23.26 13.16 7.68
N ALA A 109 22.85 12.02 7.17
CA ALA A 109 23.49 10.72 7.32
C ALA A 109 23.62 10.31 8.80
N GLN A 110 22.49 10.01 9.42
CA GLN A 110 22.37 9.64 10.83
C GLN A 110 22.01 8.16 11.00
N GLY A 111 22.65 7.51 11.96
CA GLY A 111 22.47 6.09 12.30
C GLY A 111 23.58 5.63 13.21
N LEU A 112 23.64 4.36 13.61
CA LEU A 112 24.81 3.80 14.30
C LEU A 112 26.07 4.00 13.45
N PHE A 113 25.98 3.79 12.13
CA PHE A 113 26.96 4.18 11.13
C PHE A 113 26.45 5.40 10.36
N ARG A 114 27.30 6.40 10.13
CA ARG A 114 26.95 7.45 9.20
C ARG A 114 27.08 6.98 7.75
N TYR A 115 28.19 6.33 7.42
CA TYR A 115 28.50 5.82 6.08
C TYR A 115 29.07 4.39 6.15
N ILE A 116 28.47 3.45 5.45
CA ILE A 116 29.02 2.13 5.13
C ILE A 116 29.57 2.19 3.72
N GLN A 117 30.87 1.98 3.56
CA GLN A 117 31.56 2.11 2.28
C GLN A 117 31.30 0.92 1.37
N GLU A 118 31.52 1.10 0.07
CA GLU A 118 31.53 0.03 -0.92
C GLU A 118 32.53 -1.08 -0.52
N GLY A 119 32.10 -2.33 -0.67
CA GLY A 119 32.87 -3.51 -0.25
C GLY A 119 32.82 -3.83 1.26
N ALA A 120 32.32 -2.91 2.11
CA ALA A 120 32.12 -3.19 3.52
C ALA A 120 30.97 -4.16 3.77
N THR A 121 31.04 -4.86 4.91
CA THR A 121 29.94 -5.75 5.34
C THR A 121 29.60 -5.51 6.82
N VAL A 122 28.35 -5.24 7.13
CA VAL A 122 27.82 -5.18 8.51
C VAL A 122 26.79 -6.27 8.66
N LYS A 123 26.98 -7.18 9.62
CA LYS A 123 26.10 -8.35 9.73
C LYS A 123 25.88 -8.87 11.15
N ASN A 124 24.81 -9.71 11.30
CA ASN A 124 24.51 -10.46 12.52
C ASN A 124 24.41 -9.55 13.75
N LEU A 125 23.61 -8.49 13.70
CA LEU A 125 23.53 -7.47 14.73
C LEU A 125 22.08 -7.17 15.12
N GLU A 126 21.79 -7.09 16.41
CA GLU A 126 20.53 -6.58 16.92
C GLU A 126 20.76 -5.20 17.58
N ILE A 127 19.97 -4.20 17.21
CA ILE A 127 20.04 -2.85 17.74
C ILE A 127 18.72 -2.48 18.39
N ILE A 128 18.78 -1.95 19.62
CA ILE A 128 17.62 -1.46 20.34
C ILE A 128 17.85 -0.01 20.72
N GLY A 129 17.02 0.90 20.24
CA GLY A 129 17.23 2.32 20.52
C GLY A 129 16.38 3.25 19.69
N ARG A 130 16.86 4.47 19.55
CA ARG A 130 16.21 5.49 18.72
C ARG A 130 17.21 6.30 17.93
N VAL A 131 16.84 6.65 16.71
CA VAL A 131 17.55 7.60 15.86
C VAL A 131 16.55 8.69 15.48
N THR A 132 16.55 9.77 16.27
CA THR A 132 15.56 10.85 16.18
C THR A 132 16.27 12.21 16.13
N PRO A 133 17.11 12.45 15.09
CA PRO A 133 17.88 13.67 14.99
C PRO A 133 16.97 14.89 14.92
N SER A 134 17.43 15.99 15.52
CA SER A 134 16.74 17.27 15.47
C SER A 134 16.98 17.98 14.13
N GLY A 135 16.18 19.01 13.83
CA GLY A 135 16.37 19.86 12.66
C GLY A 135 15.98 19.22 11.33
N SER A 136 16.66 19.62 10.26
CA SER A 136 16.34 19.19 8.87
C SER A 136 17.12 17.94 8.46
N SER A 137 17.02 16.87 9.23
CA SER A 137 17.82 15.67 9.03
C SER A 137 17.33 14.82 7.85
N THR A 138 18.24 14.44 6.98
CA THR A 138 18.01 13.56 5.83
C THR A 138 18.95 12.37 5.88
N LYS A 139 18.62 11.28 5.17
CA LYS A 139 19.39 10.04 5.14
C LYS A 139 19.54 9.46 6.56
N VAL A 140 18.40 9.16 7.17
CA VAL A 140 18.33 8.68 8.56
C VAL A 140 17.98 7.20 8.56
N GLY A 141 18.83 6.38 9.18
CA GLY A 141 18.58 4.94 9.34
C GLY A 141 18.90 4.47 10.76
N GLY A 142 18.23 3.45 11.21
CA GLY A 142 18.51 2.86 12.52
C GLY A 142 19.94 2.31 12.62
N LEU A 143 20.40 1.65 11.55
CA LEU A 143 21.77 1.17 11.40
C LEU A 143 22.64 2.20 10.69
N ALA A 144 22.27 2.65 9.50
CA ALA A 144 23.14 3.49 8.70
C ALA A 144 22.40 4.64 8.01
N GLY A 145 23.04 5.82 8.00
CA GLY A 145 22.58 6.94 7.19
C GLY A 145 22.68 6.64 5.70
N VAL A 146 23.85 6.20 5.24
CA VAL A 146 24.15 5.83 3.85
C VAL A 146 24.84 4.46 3.81
N ASN A 147 24.40 3.61 2.90
CA ASN A 147 24.99 2.30 2.66
C ASN A 147 25.39 2.15 1.19
N ALA A 148 26.69 1.92 0.93
CA ALA A 148 27.24 1.47 -0.35
C ALA A 148 27.78 0.04 -0.27
N GLY A 149 27.78 -0.58 0.92
CA GLY A 149 28.25 -1.93 1.20
C GLY A 149 27.12 -2.94 1.37
N THR A 150 27.39 -4.02 2.08
CA THR A 150 26.41 -5.07 2.41
C THR A 150 25.97 -5.00 3.88
N VAL A 151 24.66 -4.93 4.10
CA VAL A 151 24.00 -5.05 5.41
C VAL A 151 23.21 -6.36 5.40
N GLU A 152 23.63 -7.33 6.22
CA GLU A 152 23.00 -8.67 6.23
C GLU A 152 22.60 -9.10 7.65
N ASN A 153 21.39 -9.62 7.80
CA ASN A 153 20.90 -10.17 9.08
C ASN A 153 21.03 -9.17 10.23
N VAL A 154 20.51 -7.95 10.02
CA VAL A 154 20.48 -6.89 11.04
C VAL A 154 19.02 -6.63 11.44
N SER A 155 18.80 -6.54 12.75
CA SER A 155 17.50 -6.17 13.31
C SER A 155 17.58 -4.85 14.06
N PHE A 156 16.62 -3.96 13.83
CA PHE A 156 16.46 -2.74 14.62
C PHE A 156 15.09 -2.75 15.32
N PHE A 157 15.10 -2.50 16.60
CA PHE A 157 13.91 -2.35 17.42
C PHE A 157 13.87 -0.96 18.07
N GLY A 158 12.90 -0.13 17.69
CA GLY A 158 12.77 1.19 18.26
C GLY A 158 12.12 2.24 17.36
N ALA A 159 12.62 3.47 17.43
CA ALA A 159 12.07 4.60 16.70
C ALA A 159 13.11 5.25 15.78
N VAL A 160 12.74 5.53 14.53
CA VAL A 160 13.57 6.26 13.58
C VAL A 160 12.75 7.42 13.01
N CYS A 161 13.27 8.65 13.15
CA CYS A 161 12.61 9.87 12.68
C CYS A 161 13.57 10.74 11.88
N GLY A 162 13.05 11.43 10.87
CA GLY A 162 13.81 12.40 10.08
C GLY A 162 12.87 13.17 9.16
N ILE A 163 13.40 13.99 8.26
CA ILE A 163 12.58 14.73 7.30
C ILE A 163 12.45 13.97 5.98
N SER A 164 13.56 13.48 5.45
CA SER A 164 13.58 12.79 4.16
C SER A 164 14.57 11.65 4.14
N GLN A 165 14.34 10.65 3.30
CA GLN A 165 15.18 9.47 3.16
C GLN A 165 15.37 8.77 4.52
N VAL A 166 14.22 8.39 5.12
CA VAL A 166 14.21 7.77 6.45
C VAL A 166 13.89 6.29 6.31
N GLY A 167 14.80 5.45 6.76
CA GLY A 167 14.62 3.99 6.77
C GLY A 167 14.84 3.39 8.15
N GLY A 168 14.09 2.36 8.48
CA GLY A 168 14.25 1.67 9.76
C GLY A 168 15.63 1.06 9.95
N ILE A 169 16.31 0.69 8.86
CA ILE A 169 17.67 0.16 8.84
C ILE A 169 18.62 1.14 8.14
N VAL A 170 18.33 1.57 6.94
CA VAL A 170 19.20 2.40 6.10
C VAL A 170 18.43 3.60 5.55
N GLY A 171 18.99 4.81 5.66
CA GLY A 171 18.42 6.03 5.09
C GLY A 171 18.49 6.02 3.56
N LEU A 172 19.71 5.92 3.00
CA LEU A 172 19.99 5.81 1.56
C LEU A 172 20.81 4.56 1.28
N ASN A 173 20.30 3.68 0.41
CA ASN A 173 21.02 2.53 -0.11
C ASN A 173 21.49 2.85 -1.55
N GLU A 174 22.80 3.04 -1.74
CA GLU A 174 23.40 3.41 -3.01
C GLU A 174 23.40 2.25 -4.00
N VAL A 175 23.81 2.50 -5.26
CA VAL A 175 23.74 1.51 -6.36
C VAL A 175 24.52 0.21 -6.03
N SER A 176 25.67 0.31 -5.39
CA SER A 176 26.45 -0.85 -4.92
C SER A 176 25.92 -1.45 -3.60
N GLY A 177 25.00 -0.74 -2.94
CA GLY A 177 24.48 -1.09 -1.63
C GLY A 177 23.52 -2.29 -1.65
N ARG A 178 23.66 -3.17 -0.64
CA ARG A 178 22.81 -4.35 -0.45
C ARG A 178 22.28 -4.39 0.97
N VAL A 179 20.96 -4.60 1.12
CA VAL A 179 20.30 -4.76 2.42
C VAL A 179 19.52 -6.08 2.39
N GLU A 180 19.99 -7.07 3.14
CA GLU A 180 19.51 -8.44 3.04
C GLU A 180 19.09 -9.01 4.40
N LYS A 181 17.96 -9.71 4.45
CA LYS A 181 17.45 -10.44 5.64
C LYS A 181 17.35 -9.56 6.88
N CYS A 182 17.08 -8.28 6.69
CA CYS A 182 16.97 -7.33 7.77
C CYS A 182 15.55 -7.23 8.31
N THR A 183 15.42 -6.91 9.60
CA THR A 183 14.12 -6.77 10.25
C THR A 183 14.00 -5.45 11.00
N MET A 184 12.92 -4.74 10.79
CA MET A 184 12.56 -3.55 11.57
C MET A 184 11.29 -3.79 12.39
N LYS A 185 11.29 -3.32 13.65
CA LYS A 185 10.11 -3.30 14.51
C LYS A 185 10.06 -2.01 15.30
N GLY A 186 8.90 -1.35 15.34
CA GLY A 186 8.72 -0.11 16.09
C GLY A 186 8.01 0.95 15.28
N TYR A 187 8.58 2.16 15.19
CA TYR A 187 7.97 3.31 14.54
C TYR A 187 8.95 4.05 13.62
N ILE A 188 8.43 4.48 12.45
CA ILE A 188 9.17 5.34 11.53
C ILE A 188 8.32 6.56 11.24
N ARG A 189 8.94 7.75 11.27
CA ARG A 189 8.28 9.02 10.98
C ARG A 189 9.13 9.97 10.18
N GLY A 190 8.47 10.74 9.33
CA GLY A 190 9.10 11.78 8.53
C GLY A 190 8.12 12.41 7.54
N SER A 191 8.66 13.15 6.57
CA SER A 191 7.87 13.89 5.58
C SER A 191 7.98 13.34 4.17
N LYS A 192 9.16 12.86 3.74
CA LYS A 192 9.36 12.37 2.37
C LYS A 192 10.28 11.17 2.33
N VAL A 193 10.00 10.23 1.44
CA VAL A 193 10.83 9.07 1.14
C VAL A 193 11.09 8.24 2.39
N LEU A 194 10.03 7.62 2.89
CA LEU A 194 10.06 6.85 4.14
C LEU A 194 9.87 5.37 3.87
N GLY A 195 10.73 4.53 4.42
CA GLY A 195 10.61 3.08 4.32
C GLY A 195 10.81 2.36 5.64
N GLY A 196 10.08 1.28 5.84
CA GLY A 196 10.25 0.42 7.01
C GLY A 196 11.65 -0.15 7.14
N ILE A 197 12.35 -0.38 6.05
CA ILE A 197 13.73 -0.89 5.99
C ILE A 197 14.66 0.17 5.41
N VAL A 198 14.37 0.68 4.22
CA VAL A 198 15.23 1.63 3.50
C VAL A 198 14.41 2.85 3.12
N GLY A 199 14.94 4.06 3.36
CA GLY A 199 14.30 5.28 2.89
C GLY A 199 14.31 5.33 1.36
N GLU A 200 15.48 5.47 0.74
CA GLU A 200 15.67 5.48 -0.70
C GLU A 200 16.61 4.35 -1.14
N ASN A 201 16.23 3.62 -2.18
CA ASN A 201 16.99 2.48 -2.69
C ASN A 201 17.36 2.65 -4.16
N ALA A 202 18.67 2.71 -4.46
CA ALA A 202 19.21 2.57 -5.80
C ALA A 202 19.90 1.20 -6.01
N GLY A 203 20.18 0.46 -4.94
CA GLY A 203 20.83 -0.85 -4.95
C GLY A 203 19.84 -2.01 -4.81
N VAL A 204 20.13 -2.96 -3.92
CA VAL A 204 19.34 -4.18 -3.73
C VAL A 204 18.79 -4.26 -2.31
N VAL A 205 17.47 -4.54 -2.19
CA VAL A 205 16.79 -4.88 -0.92
C VAL A 205 16.18 -6.28 -1.08
N TYR A 206 16.64 -7.23 -0.28
CA TYR A 206 16.32 -8.64 -0.45
C TYR A 206 15.93 -9.32 0.86
N ASP A 207 14.84 -10.09 0.86
CA ASP A 207 14.37 -10.93 1.97
C ASP A 207 14.25 -10.17 3.31
N CYS A 208 13.80 -8.91 3.26
CA CYS A 208 13.66 -8.05 4.43
C CYS A 208 12.22 -8.04 4.96
N VAL A 209 12.07 -7.88 6.27
CA VAL A 209 10.77 -7.88 6.94
C VAL A 209 10.57 -6.60 7.75
N ASN A 210 9.58 -5.82 7.38
CA ASN A 210 9.11 -4.71 8.21
C ASN A 210 7.95 -5.15 9.11
N LYS A 211 8.07 -4.86 10.41
CA LYS A 211 7.00 -4.99 11.43
C LYS A 211 6.73 -3.67 12.13
N ALA A 212 7.36 -2.60 11.68
CA ALA A 212 7.15 -1.27 12.20
C ALA A 212 6.00 -0.58 11.48
N ASN A 213 5.29 0.28 12.19
CA ASN A 213 4.35 1.21 11.59
C ASN A 213 5.11 2.40 10.98
N VAL A 214 4.74 2.76 9.75
CA VAL A 214 5.38 3.83 8.99
C VAL A 214 4.40 4.99 8.82
N ASN A 215 4.71 6.11 9.43
CA ASN A 215 3.92 7.37 9.34
C ASN A 215 2.43 7.21 9.68
N THR A 216 2.09 6.35 10.65
CA THR A 216 0.74 6.15 11.16
C THR A 216 0.40 7.13 12.29
N GLU A 217 -0.77 6.98 12.89
CA GLU A 217 -1.12 7.66 14.16
C GLU A 217 -0.04 7.49 15.22
N LEU A 218 0.00 8.45 16.15
CA LEU A 218 0.94 8.38 17.27
C LEU A 218 0.66 7.12 18.10
N ALA A 219 1.72 6.41 18.42
CA ALA A 219 1.64 5.29 19.34
C ALA A 219 1.15 5.74 20.73
N THR A 220 0.16 5.05 21.25
CA THR A 220 -0.37 5.30 22.60
C THR A 220 0.45 4.61 23.69
N GLU A 221 1.23 3.59 23.30
CA GLU A 221 2.01 2.73 24.20
C GLU A 221 3.51 2.87 23.95
N THR A 222 4.31 2.57 24.96
CA THR A 222 5.77 2.45 24.81
C THR A 222 6.11 1.08 24.24
N LEU A 223 7.16 1.03 23.42
CA LEU A 223 7.76 -0.23 23.00
C LEU A 223 8.66 -0.78 24.08
N SER A 224 8.55 -2.07 24.38
CA SER A 224 9.42 -2.73 25.35
C SER A 224 9.83 -4.11 24.88
N ILE A 225 11.08 -4.47 25.14
CA ILE A 225 11.63 -5.80 24.94
C ILE A 225 12.63 -6.10 26.05
N GLU A 226 12.50 -7.24 26.72
CA GLU A 226 13.44 -7.71 27.76
C GLU A 226 13.82 -6.61 28.77
N ASP A 227 12.83 -5.89 29.34
CA ASP A 227 13.01 -4.76 30.27
C ASP A 227 13.58 -3.47 29.68
N ILE A 228 13.88 -3.43 28.38
CA ILE A 228 14.32 -2.23 27.67
C ILE A 228 13.10 -1.54 27.08
N THR A 229 12.89 -0.28 27.45
CA THR A 229 11.75 0.52 27.00
C THR A 229 12.21 1.60 26.05
N VAL A 230 11.65 1.62 24.86
CA VAL A 230 11.82 2.72 23.90
C VAL A 230 10.65 3.69 24.08
N PRO A 231 10.90 4.96 24.39
CA PRO A 231 9.84 5.97 24.53
C PRO A 231 9.01 6.08 23.25
N ARG A 232 7.70 6.30 23.39
CA ARG A 232 6.84 6.62 22.26
C ARG A 232 7.26 7.95 21.62
N LEU A 233 6.98 8.08 20.33
CA LEU A 233 7.13 9.36 19.63
C LEU A 233 6.09 10.36 20.13
N THR A 234 6.48 11.61 20.21
CA THR A 234 5.62 12.74 20.54
C THR A 234 5.10 13.42 19.26
N SER A 235 4.10 14.29 19.38
CA SER A 235 3.56 15.05 18.25
C SER A 235 4.62 15.95 17.58
N ASP A 236 5.68 16.28 18.28
CA ASP A 236 6.74 17.17 17.79
C ASP A 236 7.86 16.42 17.03
N GLU A 237 7.84 15.08 17.04
CA GLU A 237 8.81 14.22 16.37
C GLU A 237 8.31 13.76 15.00
N GLY A 238 8.35 14.64 14.03
CA GLY A 238 7.98 14.39 12.62
C GLY A 238 6.49 14.54 12.30
N GLY A 239 6.20 14.85 11.04
CA GLY A 239 4.84 14.97 10.51
C GLY A 239 4.19 13.61 10.23
N ILE A 240 2.87 13.60 10.06
CA ILE A 240 2.09 12.42 9.65
C ILE A 240 1.72 12.46 8.17
N SER A 241 1.76 13.63 7.53
CA SER A 241 1.55 13.78 6.09
C SER A 241 2.87 13.76 5.36
N GLY A 242 2.93 13.11 4.20
CA GLY A 242 4.16 13.07 3.42
C GLY A 242 4.01 12.35 2.09
N SER A 243 5.11 12.22 1.34
CA SER A 243 5.13 11.53 0.06
C SER A 243 6.16 10.40 0.02
N ASP A 244 5.95 9.46 -0.89
CA ASP A 244 6.84 8.32 -1.14
C ASP A 244 7.07 7.48 0.10
N ILE A 245 5.99 6.95 0.65
CA ILE A 245 6.01 6.21 1.89
C ILE A 245 5.71 4.73 1.62
N GLY A 246 6.65 3.86 1.97
CA GLY A 246 6.49 2.42 1.82
C GLY A 246 6.71 1.65 3.11
N GLY A 247 6.02 0.53 3.24
CA GLY A 247 6.22 -0.37 4.37
C GLY A 247 7.64 -0.96 4.45
N VAL A 248 8.33 -1.07 3.30
CA VAL A 248 9.72 -1.56 3.23
C VAL A 248 10.65 -0.47 2.70
N VAL A 249 10.33 0.14 1.57
CA VAL A 249 11.16 1.15 0.90
C VAL A 249 10.33 2.38 0.58
N GLY A 250 10.85 3.58 0.82
CA GLY A 250 10.18 4.83 0.44
C GLY A 250 10.13 5.02 -1.07
N ALA A 251 11.30 5.19 -1.69
CA ALA A 251 11.45 5.31 -3.14
C ALA A 251 12.51 4.34 -3.65
N SER A 252 12.33 3.78 -4.86
CA SER A 252 13.28 2.82 -5.43
C SER A 252 13.46 2.98 -6.93
N SER A 253 14.72 3.10 -7.37
CA SER A 253 15.15 2.86 -8.74
C SER A 253 15.89 1.51 -8.91
N GLY A 254 16.22 0.86 -7.80
CA GLY A 254 16.95 -0.40 -7.74
C GLY A 254 16.03 -1.64 -7.73
N VAL A 255 16.51 -2.70 -7.08
CA VAL A 255 15.86 -4.02 -7.02
C VAL A 255 15.31 -4.28 -5.63
N ILE A 256 14.04 -4.73 -5.56
CA ILE A 256 13.39 -5.14 -4.31
C ILE A 256 12.79 -6.54 -4.53
N ARG A 257 13.18 -7.50 -3.68
CA ARG A 257 12.74 -8.87 -3.87
C ARG A 257 12.50 -9.63 -2.57
N LEU A 258 11.48 -10.51 -2.55
CA LEU A 258 11.12 -11.36 -1.42
C LEU A 258 10.85 -10.60 -0.11
N CYS A 259 10.57 -9.31 -0.17
CA CYS A 259 10.36 -8.49 1.00
C CYS A 259 8.92 -8.58 1.51
N ARG A 260 8.78 -8.40 2.83
CA ARG A 260 7.48 -8.51 3.50
C ARG A 260 7.21 -7.32 4.41
N ASN A 261 6.03 -6.76 4.29
CA ASN A 261 5.52 -5.76 5.23
C ASN A 261 4.42 -6.37 6.11
N GLU A 262 4.55 -6.20 7.43
CA GLU A 262 3.55 -6.58 8.44
C GLU A 262 3.04 -5.37 9.24
N GLY A 263 3.63 -4.19 9.06
CA GLY A 263 3.24 -2.95 9.71
C GLY A 263 2.26 -2.12 8.89
N ASN A 264 1.48 -1.26 9.53
CA ASN A 264 0.59 -0.33 8.84
C ASN A 264 1.37 0.85 8.26
N VAL A 265 0.88 1.40 7.15
CA VAL A 265 1.55 2.47 6.40
C VAL A 265 0.60 3.62 6.14
N GLY A 266 1.06 4.83 6.44
CA GLY A 266 0.33 6.06 6.16
C GLY A 266 -0.76 6.39 7.17
N TYR A 267 -1.51 7.45 6.88
CA TYR A 267 -2.59 7.96 7.71
C TYR A 267 -3.78 8.36 6.83
N GLN A 268 -5.00 8.22 7.35
CA GLN A 268 -6.23 8.50 6.58
C GLN A 268 -6.26 9.94 6.06
N HIS A 269 -6.63 10.09 4.80
CA HIS A 269 -6.82 11.36 4.10
C HIS A 269 -5.56 12.24 3.97
N THR A 270 -4.38 11.67 4.17
CA THR A 270 -3.11 12.39 4.04
C THR A 270 -2.10 11.57 3.25
N GLY A 271 -1.11 12.24 2.66
CA GLY A 271 0.01 11.60 2.00
C GLY A 271 -0.26 11.16 0.56
N TYR A 272 0.82 11.09 -0.20
CA TYR A 272 0.87 10.78 -1.63
C TYR A 272 1.86 9.64 -1.86
N ASN A 273 1.63 8.80 -2.88
CA ASN A 273 2.51 7.69 -3.21
C ASN A 273 2.73 6.76 -2.00
N ILE A 274 1.64 6.25 -1.43
CA ILE A 274 1.71 5.41 -0.24
C ILE A 274 1.53 3.95 -0.63
N GLY A 275 2.56 3.12 -0.38
CA GLY A 275 2.52 1.70 -0.70
C GLY A 275 2.78 0.78 0.48
N GLY A 276 2.11 -0.35 0.51
CA GLY A 276 2.31 -1.35 1.57
C GLY A 276 3.74 -1.91 1.60
N VAL A 277 4.44 -1.92 0.46
CA VAL A 277 5.85 -2.30 0.37
C VAL A 277 6.70 -1.11 -0.06
N VAL A 278 6.34 -0.40 -1.12
CA VAL A 278 7.12 0.70 -1.68
C VAL A 278 6.23 1.90 -1.95
N GLY A 279 6.69 3.11 -1.60
CA GLY A 279 5.98 4.35 -1.90
C GLY A 279 5.97 4.65 -3.39
N SER A 280 7.13 4.88 -3.99
CA SER A 280 7.30 5.11 -5.44
C SER A 280 8.42 4.24 -6.02
N SER A 281 8.29 3.81 -7.27
CA SER A 281 9.32 2.98 -7.93
C SER A 281 9.33 3.11 -9.44
N SER A 282 10.55 3.26 -10.01
CA SER A 282 10.86 3.04 -11.43
C SER A 282 11.75 1.80 -11.64
N GLY A 283 12.14 1.13 -10.56
CA GLY A 283 13.02 -0.04 -10.55
C GLY A 283 12.30 -1.36 -10.82
N PHE A 284 12.89 -2.45 -10.34
CA PHE A 284 12.32 -3.80 -10.42
C PHE A 284 11.85 -4.30 -9.06
N MET A 285 10.65 -4.85 -9.01
CA MET A 285 10.09 -5.46 -7.81
C MET A 285 9.49 -6.83 -8.09
N ALA A 286 9.84 -7.84 -7.27
CA ALA A 286 9.26 -9.17 -7.39
C ALA A 286 9.05 -9.89 -6.06
N ASP A 287 8.05 -10.77 -6.05
CA ASP A 287 7.79 -11.74 -4.97
C ASP A 287 7.60 -11.10 -3.59
N CYS A 288 7.12 -9.85 -3.54
CA CYS A 288 6.91 -9.10 -2.30
C CYS A 288 5.48 -9.28 -1.79
N VAL A 289 5.32 -9.22 -0.46
CA VAL A 289 4.02 -9.44 0.19
C VAL A 289 3.72 -8.34 1.20
N ASN A 290 2.51 -7.80 1.13
CA ASN A 290 1.99 -6.88 2.13
C ASN A 290 0.86 -7.53 2.96
N TYR A 291 0.96 -7.41 4.28
CA TYR A 291 -0.08 -7.76 5.25
C TYR A 291 -0.63 -6.54 6.02
N GLY A 292 0.10 -5.42 6.01
CA GLY A 292 -0.29 -4.20 6.71
C GLY A 292 -1.36 -3.41 5.95
N ASP A 293 -2.14 -2.63 6.67
CA ASP A 293 -3.11 -1.72 6.07
C ASP A 293 -2.42 -0.47 5.54
N VAL A 294 -2.94 0.06 4.43
CA VAL A 294 -2.40 1.22 3.72
C VAL A 294 -3.44 2.33 3.72
N TYR A 295 -3.05 3.51 4.17
CA TYR A 295 -3.89 4.71 4.21
C TYR A 295 -3.22 5.84 3.45
N ALA A 296 -3.95 6.49 2.55
CA ALA A 296 -3.43 7.56 1.71
C ALA A 296 -4.51 8.61 1.41
N ARG A 297 -4.08 9.78 0.96
CA ARG A 297 -4.94 10.72 0.27
C ARG A 297 -5.01 10.39 -1.22
N LYS A 298 -3.86 10.13 -1.84
CA LYS A 298 -3.75 9.89 -3.28
C LYS A 298 -2.67 8.85 -3.58
N GLU A 299 -2.81 8.06 -4.63
CA GLU A 299 -1.93 6.95 -5.02
C GLU A 299 -1.66 5.96 -3.88
N GLY A 300 -2.75 5.41 -3.31
CA GLY A 300 -2.68 4.34 -2.33
C GLY A 300 -2.59 2.97 -2.99
N GLY A 301 -1.51 2.23 -2.77
CA GLY A 301 -1.34 0.89 -3.30
C GLY A 301 -1.01 -0.16 -2.25
N GLY A 302 -1.64 -1.33 -2.32
CA GLY A 302 -1.37 -2.41 -1.37
C GLY A 302 0.07 -2.90 -1.38
N VAL A 303 0.79 -2.71 -2.49
CA VAL A 303 2.20 -3.01 -2.63
C VAL A 303 2.99 -1.76 -3.00
N LEU A 304 2.57 -1.03 -4.01
CA LEU A 304 3.27 0.13 -4.55
C LEU A 304 2.30 1.31 -4.68
N GLY A 305 2.64 2.48 -4.10
CA GLY A 305 1.84 3.69 -4.24
C GLY A 305 1.83 4.21 -5.67
N GLN A 306 2.98 4.64 -6.16
CA GLN A 306 3.17 5.17 -7.50
C GLN A 306 4.20 4.34 -8.28
N MET A 307 3.83 3.86 -9.46
CA MET A 307 4.76 3.29 -10.40
C MET A 307 5.12 4.32 -11.45
N GLU A 308 6.34 4.81 -11.40
CA GLU A 308 6.91 5.63 -12.45
C GLU A 308 7.43 4.75 -13.59
N PRO A 309 7.33 5.19 -14.85
CA PRO A 309 7.91 4.43 -15.94
C PRO A 309 9.44 4.46 -15.87
N ASN A 310 10.04 3.32 -16.12
CA ASN A 310 11.46 3.30 -16.42
C ASN A 310 11.67 3.79 -17.86
N ASN A 311 12.48 4.81 -18.01
CA ASN A 311 12.74 5.46 -19.29
C ASN A 311 14.10 5.08 -19.80
N MET A 312 14.11 4.39 -20.94
CA MET A 312 15.31 4.05 -21.67
C MET A 312 15.47 5.02 -22.83
N LEU A 313 16.59 5.70 -22.89
CA LEU A 313 16.94 6.52 -24.01
C LEU A 313 17.45 5.63 -25.14
N VAL A 314 16.74 5.59 -26.27
CA VAL A 314 17.19 4.88 -27.45
C VAL A 314 17.93 5.85 -28.33
N TYR A 315 19.22 5.60 -28.52
CA TYR A 315 19.99 6.22 -29.55
C TYR A 315 19.64 5.57 -30.89
N ASP A 316 18.90 6.27 -31.72
CA ASP A 316 18.81 5.89 -33.09
C ASP A 316 20.13 6.34 -33.76
N GLU A 317 20.93 5.34 -34.20
CA GLU A 317 22.17 5.55 -34.94
C GLU A 317 21.96 6.45 -36.19
N ASP A 318 20.73 6.42 -36.70
CA ASP A 318 20.27 7.27 -37.82
C ASP A 318 20.14 8.75 -37.42
N THR A 319 19.70 9.07 -36.21
CA THR A 319 19.54 10.46 -35.75
C THR A 319 20.89 11.14 -35.54
N LEU A 320 21.86 10.46 -34.92
CA LEU A 320 23.21 10.98 -34.75
C LEU A 320 23.90 11.16 -36.12
N GLN A 321 23.76 10.21 -37.05
CA GLN A 321 24.29 10.33 -38.43
C GLN A 321 23.61 11.47 -39.18
N LYS A 322 22.31 11.68 -39.02
CA LYS A 322 21.61 12.81 -39.62
C LYS A 322 22.13 14.13 -39.05
N LEU A 323 22.26 14.24 -37.71
CA LEU A 323 22.79 15.42 -37.04
C LEU A 323 24.22 15.75 -37.52
N GLU A 324 25.11 14.78 -37.51
CA GLU A 324 26.47 14.92 -38.03
C GLU A 324 26.50 15.38 -39.50
N LYS A 325 25.63 14.82 -40.35
CA LYS A 325 25.49 15.22 -41.74
C LYS A 325 25.03 16.64 -41.92
N GLU A 326 23.99 17.04 -41.15
CA GLU A 326 23.44 18.40 -41.23
C GLU A 326 24.45 19.46 -40.70
N LEU A 327 25.20 19.12 -39.64
CA LEU A 327 26.28 19.96 -39.11
C LEU A 327 27.45 20.10 -40.07
N ASN A 328 27.89 19.02 -40.70
CA ASN A 328 28.93 19.04 -41.75
C ASN A 328 28.50 19.85 -42.96
N THR A 329 27.18 19.82 -43.28
CA THR A 329 26.64 20.67 -44.34
C THR A 329 26.67 22.13 -43.97
N ALA A 330 26.35 22.50 -42.69
CA ALA A 330 26.44 23.84 -42.18
C ALA A 330 27.88 24.40 -42.27
N GLN A 331 28.88 23.64 -41.85
CA GLN A 331 30.32 24.00 -41.99
C GLN A 331 30.72 24.20 -43.46
N GLY A 332 30.22 23.39 -44.38
CA GLY A 332 30.48 23.54 -45.80
C GLY A 332 29.85 24.82 -46.37
N ILE A 333 28.67 25.22 -45.88
CA ILE A 333 28.04 26.51 -46.28
C ILE A 333 28.83 27.67 -45.74
N LEU A 334 29.22 27.64 -44.46
CA LEU A 334 29.99 28.71 -43.83
C LEU A 334 31.35 28.91 -44.51
N SER A 335 32.03 27.83 -44.86
CA SER A 335 33.31 27.88 -45.61
C SER A 335 33.16 28.51 -46.98
N ARG A 336 32.04 28.31 -47.66
CA ARG A 336 31.67 29.02 -48.92
C ARG A 336 31.44 30.50 -48.70
N ALA A 337 30.60 30.83 -47.67
CA ALA A 337 30.31 32.20 -47.31
C ALA A 337 31.58 32.98 -46.99
N ALA A 338 32.51 32.38 -46.28
CA ALA A 338 33.81 32.99 -45.93
C ALA A 338 34.69 33.19 -47.22
N TYR A 339 34.68 32.22 -48.16
CA TYR A 339 35.36 32.37 -49.44
C TYR A 339 34.77 33.46 -50.32
N ASP A 340 33.42 33.53 -50.42
CA ASP A 340 32.69 34.51 -51.21
C ASP A 340 32.83 35.91 -50.60
N ALA A 341 32.97 36.02 -49.25
CA ALA A 341 33.26 37.26 -48.53
C ALA A 341 34.74 37.75 -48.67
N GLY A 342 35.62 37.01 -49.35
CA GLY A 342 37.01 37.37 -49.45
C GLY A 342 37.30 38.76 -50.01
N ASN A 343 36.33 39.39 -50.72
CA ASN A 343 36.35 40.76 -51.21
C ASN A 343 35.34 41.68 -50.57
N ALA A 344 34.62 41.20 -49.54
CA ALA A 344 33.65 42.00 -48.78
C ALA A 344 34.35 42.92 -47.78
N ASN A 345 33.56 43.87 -47.20
CA ASN A 345 34.11 44.73 -46.18
C ASN A 345 34.53 43.98 -44.89
N SER A 346 35.37 44.62 -44.06
CA SER A 346 35.90 44.00 -42.85
C SER A 346 34.78 43.63 -41.84
N THR A 347 33.66 44.34 -41.86
CA THR A 347 32.56 44.07 -40.94
C THR A 347 31.89 42.72 -41.25
N ILE A 348 31.76 42.38 -42.54
CA ILE A 348 31.20 41.08 -42.97
C ILE A 348 32.20 39.95 -42.66
N GLN A 349 33.50 40.19 -42.94
CA GLN A 349 34.56 39.19 -42.65
C GLN A 349 34.66 38.90 -41.16
N ASP A 350 34.68 39.97 -40.30
CA ASP A 350 34.69 39.88 -38.86
C ASP A 350 33.41 39.14 -38.31
N GLY A 351 32.27 39.43 -38.94
CA GLY A 351 30.98 38.78 -38.60
C GLY A 351 30.96 37.30 -38.94
N LEU A 352 31.53 36.91 -40.09
CA LEU A 352 31.62 35.49 -40.47
C LEU A 352 32.58 34.69 -39.54
N VAL A 353 33.65 35.34 -39.05
CA VAL A 353 34.52 34.74 -38.01
C VAL A 353 33.74 34.54 -36.70
N GLN A 354 32.82 35.43 -36.36
CA GLN A 354 31.96 35.27 -35.17
C GLN A 354 30.93 34.16 -35.37
N VAL A 355 30.36 34.01 -36.57
CA VAL A 355 29.43 32.91 -36.91
C VAL A 355 30.19 31.56 -36.85
N GLU A 356 31.45 31.51 -37.34
CA GLU A 356 32.27 30.31 -37.22
C GLU A 356 32.57 29.94 -35.76
N ALA A 357 32.89 30.93 -34.91
CA ALA A 357 33.08 30.73 -33.50
C ALA A 357 31.80 30.22 -32.79
N SER A 358 30.65 30.82 -33.10
CA SER A 358 29.36 30.38 -32.54
C SER A 358 28.93 28.99 -33.03
N LEU A 359 29.25 28.62 -34.28
CA LEU A 359 29.01 27.24 -34.76
C LEU A 359 29.90 26.24 -34.04
N ASN A 360 31.17 26.57 -33.79
CA ASN A 360 32.04 25.72 -33.00
C ASN A 360 31.56 25.58 -31.53
N ASP A 361 31.03 26.68 -30.94
CA ASP A 361 30.42 26.65 -29.59
C ASP A 361 29.21 25.71 -29.57
N VAL A 362 28.40 25.63 -30.63
CA VAL A 362 27.29 24.66 -30.77
C VAL A 362 27.84 23.23 -30.84
N LEU A 363 28.87 22.99 -31.64
CA LEU A 363 29.49 21.67 -31.78
C LEU A 363 30.06 21.20 -30.44
N ASP A 364 30.82 22.08 -29.77
CA ASP A 364 31.37 21.79 -28.43
C ASP A 364 30.27 21.50 -27.40
N ALA A 365 29.14 22.23 -27.46
CA ALA A 365 28.01 21.97 -26.58
C ALA A 365 27.33 20.63 -26.87
N ILE A 366 27.24 20.23 -28.14
CA ILE A 366 26.70 18.92 -28.55
C ILE A 366 27.66 17.81 -28.09
N ASP A 367 28.98 17.97 -28.31
CA ASP A 367 29.96 16.99 -27.83
C ASP A 367 29.90 16.85 -26.31
N TYR A 368 29.79 17.95 -25.57
CA TYR A 368 29.58 17.93 -24.12
C TYR A 368 28.27 17.23 -23.73
N MET A 369 27.18 17.53 -24.41
CA MET A 369 25.90 16.82 -24.15
C MET A 369 26.05 15.31 -24.36
N LEU A 370 26.72 14.88 -25.44
CA LEU A 370 26.96 13.46 -25.72
C LEU A 370 27.86 12.82 -24.67
N GLU A 371 28.82 13.58 -24.11
CA GLU A 371 29.66 13.13 -23.00
C GLU A 371 28.84 12.99 -21.70
N VAL A 372 28.02 13.97 -21.37
CA VAL A 372 27.11 13.92 -20.20
C VAL A 372 26.14 12.74 -20.34
N ILE A 373 25.59 12.53 -21.51
CA ILE A 373 24.72 11.38 -21.79
C ILE A 373 25.49 10.07 -21.56
N ARG A 374 26.68 9.91 -22.14
CA ARG A 374 27.51 8.71 -22.00
C ARG A 374 27.91 8.44 -20.55
N ASP A 375 28.26 9.49 -19.80
CA ASP A 375 28.72 9.36 -18.42
C ASP A 375 27.58 9.14 -17.43
N ASN A 376 26.34 9.54 -17.78
CA ASN A 376 25.14 9.33 -17.00
C ASN A 376 24.25 8.17 -17.49
N THR A 377 24.68 7.48 -18.52
CA THR A 377 24.04 6.24 -19.00
C THR A 377 25.00 5.10 -18.75
N SER A 378 24.78 4.33 -17.70
CA SER A 378 25.54 3.09 -17.47
C SER A 378 24.80 1.89 -18.03
N VAL A 379 25.55 1.01 -18.68
CA VAL A 379 25.04 -0.29 -19.18
C VAL A 379 25.12 -1.36 -18.09
N ASP A 380 25.66 -1.02 -16.92
CA ASP A 380 25.86 -1.94 -15.82
C ASP A 380 24.64 -1.89 -14.89
N GLY A 381 23.81 -2.91 -15.00
CA GLY A 381 22.83 -3.25 -14.00
C GLY A 381 23.45 -3.55 -12.63
N PRO A 382 22.65 -3.66 -11.56
CA PRO A 382 23.16 -3.96 -10.24
C PRO A 382 23.95 -5.26 -10.28
N ASN A 383 25.23 -5.12 -10.06
CA ASN A 383 26.29 -6.09 -9.86
C ASN A 383 26.20 -7.45 -10.62
N PRO A 384 27.06 -7.71 -11.64
CA PRO A 384 27.08 -8.98 -12.36
C PRO A 384 27.41 -10.22 -11.50
N ASP A 385 27.81 -10.07 -10.23
CA ASP A 385 28.10 -11.16 -9.29
C ASP A 385 26.94 -11.56 -8.39
N TRP A 386 25.72 -11.11 -8.67
CA TRP A 386 24.55 -11.46 -7.90
C TRP A 386 24.19 -12.94 -7.98
N LYS A 387 24.34 -13.64 -6.86
CA LYS A 387 23.86 -15.01 -6.59
C LYS A 387 23.21 -15.10 -5.23
N PRO A 388 21.99 -15.49 -5.11
CA PRO A 388 21.58 -16.90 -5.05
C PRO A 388 20.36 -17.18 -5.91
N GLY A 389 20.53 -18.00 -6.93
CA GLY A 389 19.48 -18.37 -7.86
C GLY A 389 19.38 -17.39 -9.02
N ASP A 390 20.47 -16.74 -9.27
CA ASP A 390 20.83 -15.91 -10.40
C ASP A 390 19.84 -15.87 -11.54
N ASP A 391 19.10 -14.86 -11.72
CA ASP A 391 18.53 -14.44 -12.99
C ASP A 391 17.95 -13.03 -12.84
N ILE A 392 18.80 -12.08 -12.42
CA ILE A 392 18.53 -10.68 -12.65
C ILE A 392 19.63 -10.15 -13.55
N GLU A 393 19.55 -10.44 -14.83
CA GLU A 393 20.16 -9.59 -15.83
C GLU A 393 19.21 -8.41 -15.99
N LEU A 394 19.59 -7.27 -15.43
CA LEU A 394 19.01 -6.00 -15.83
C LEU A 394 19.81 -5.53 -17.06
N PRO A 395 19.38 -5.85 -18.27
CA PRO A 395 19.95 -5.17 -19.40
C PRO A 395 19.29 -3.81 -19.37
N ASP A 396 19.94 -2.74 -18.95
CA ASP A 396 19.56 -1.49 -19.57
C ASP A 396 20.16 -0.24 -18.93
N ILE A 397 20.26 0.73 -19.72
CA ILE A 397 20.85 2.03 -19.53
C ILE A 397 20.09 2.77 -18.42
N ASN A 398 20.67 2.84 -17.23
CA ASN A 398 20.20 3.73 -16.18
C ASN A 398 20.63 5.17 -16.51
N VAL A 399 19.68 6.08 -16.55
CA VAL A 399 19.96 7.51 -16.60
C VAL A 399 20.15 7.98 -15.16
N ASN A 400 21.41 8.07 -14.72
CA ASN A 400 21.77 8.37 -13.33
C ASN A 400 21.55 9.85 -12.93
N ASP A 401 21.59 10.78 -13.90
CA ASP A 401 21.38 12.20 -13.67
C ASP A 401 20.58 12.82 -14.83
N LYS A 402 19.27 12.82 -14.70
CA LYS A 402 18.37 13.45 -15.70
C LYS A 402 18.59 14.96 -15.76
N ASP A 403 18.86 15.60 -14.62
CA ASP A 403 19.02 17.05 -14.56
C ASP A 403 20.31 17.49 -15.25
N ALA A 404 21.39 16.72 -15.16
CA ALA A 404 22.62 16.98 -15.91
C ALA A 404 22.42 16.90 -17.42
N ILE A 405 21.65 15.91 -17.90
CA ILE A 405 21.32 15.74 -19.32
C ILE A 405 20.46 16.92 -19.78
N TRP A 406 19.44 17.29 -19.01
CA TRP A 406 18.57 18.43 -19.33
C TRP A 406 19.33 19.76 -19.34
N ALA A 407 20.25 19.95 -18.38
CA ALA A 407 21.10 21.13 -18.35
C ALA A 407 22.04 21.22 -19.57
N ALA A 408 22.64 20.08 -19.97
CA ALA A 408 23.48 20.00 -21.16
C ALA A 408 22.67 20.30 -22.44
N ALA A 409 21.46 19.73 -22.55
CA ALA A 409 20.53 19.99 -23.64
C ALA A 409 20.08 21.46 -23.70
N GLY A 410 19.81 22.08 -22.55
CA GLY A 410 19.55 23.52 -22.44
C GLY A 410 20.70 24.37 -22.96
N THR A 411 21.94 23.97 -22.64
CA THR A 411 23.16 24.64 -23.16
C THR A 411 23.26 24.62 -24.68
N VAL A 412 22.95 23.48 -25.30
CA VAL A 412 22.90 23.35 -26.77
C VAL A 412 21.86 24.30 -27.34
N GLY A 413 20.64 24.38 -26.76
CA GLY A 413 19.59 25.30 -27.16
C GLY A 413 20.01 26.76 -27.10
N ASP A 414 20.68 27.18 -26.02
CA ASP A 414 21.16 28.53 -25.86
C ASP A 414 22.23 28.90 -26.91
N ARG A 415 23.21 28.02 -27.16
CA ARG A 415 24.25 28.20 -28.17
C ARG A 415 23.68 28.27 -29.60
N MET A 416 22.66 27.47 -29.88
CA MET A 416 21.93 27.51 -31.14
C MET A 416 21.23 28.87 -31.36
N ASN A 417 20.61 29.40 -30.32
CA ASN A 417 19.98 30.71 -30.38
C ASN A 417 21.01 31.80 -30.60
N ASP A 418 22.16 31.75 -29.96
CA ASP A 418 23.28 32.68 -30.17
C ASP A 418 23.77 32.64 -31.62
N LEU A 419 23.95 31.44 -32.19
CA LEU A 419 24.37 31.22 -33.56
C LEU A 419 23.36 31.82 -34.55
N VAL A 420 22.06 31.57 -34.38
CA VAL A 420 20.99 32.10 -35.22
C VAL A 420 20.98 33.65 -35.15
N TRP A 421 21.18 34.20 -33.97
CA TRP A 421 21.29 35.66 -33.80
C TRP A 421 22.50 36.22 -34.53
N GLN A 422 23.70 35.61 -34.48
CA GLN A 422 24.90 36.02 -35.19
C GLN A 422 24.71 35.94 -36.70
N ILE A 423 24.16 34.86 -37.22
CA ILE A 423 23.84 34.72 -38.65
C ILE A 423 22.92 35.84 -39.10
N SER A 424 21.90 36.17 -38.34
CA SER A 424 20.93 37.22 -38.64
C SER A 424 21.61 38.61 -38.66
N SER A 425 22.49 38.88 -37.71
CA SER A 425 23.25 40.12 -37.59
C SER A 425 24.17 40.35 -38.82
N VAL A 426 24.92 39.30 -39.19
CA VAL A 426 25.81 39.36 -40.37
C VAL A 426 25.02 39.44 -41.65
N SER A 427 23.91 38.73 -41.78
CA SER A 427 22.99 38.80 -42.92
C SER A 427 22.45 40.18 -43.12
N GLN A 428 22.12 40.91 -42.04
CA GLN A 428 21.66 42.29 -42.12
C GLN A 428 22.76 43.24 -42.57
N SER A 429 23.99 43.08 -42.09
CA SER A 429 25.15 43.85 -42.52
C SER A 429 25.54 43.57 -43.98
N ALA A 430 25.38 42.33 -44.44
CA ALA A 430 25.62 41.95 -45.82
C ALA A 430 24.55 42.40 -46.82
N ALA A 431 23.33 42.69 -46.34
CA ALA A 431 22.20 43.12 -47.15
C ALA A 431 22.45 44.45 -47.88
N GLU A 432 23.31 45.33 -47.38
CA GLU A 432 23.67 46.61 -47.96
C GLU A 432 24.66 46.45 -49.12
N GLU A 433 25.44 45.38 -49.18
CA GLU A 433 26.47 45.20 -50.18
C GLU A 433 26.04 44.27 -51.35
N GLY A 434 24.96 43.48 -51.17
CA GLY A 434 24.44 42.57 -52.16
C GLY A 434 25.44 41.44 -52.58
N GLY A 435 24.99 40.29 -52.92
CA GLY A 435 25.86 39.27 -53.46
C GLY A 435 25.63 37.84 -52.93
N GLN A 436 26.58 36.94 -53.25
CA GLN A 436 26.51 35.55 -52.98
C GLN A 436 26.54 35.24 -51.45
N VAL A 437 27.21 36.12 -50.67
CA VAL A 437 27.35 35.96 -49.24
C VAL A 437 25.99 35.95 -48.51
N ILE A 438 25.03 36.82 -48.96
CA ILE A 438 23.65 36.84 -48.42
C ILE A 438 22.96 35.51 -48.68
N SER A 439 23.12 34.95 -49.89
CA SER A 439 22.54 33.69 -50.27
C SER A 439 23.11 32.53 -49.46
N ASP A 440 24.42 32.58 -49.15
CA ASP A 440 25.08 31.57 -48.35
C ASP A 440 24.65 31.64 -46.87
N LEU A 441 24.53 32.87 -46.34
CA LEU A 441 24.01 33.09 -44.96
C LEU A 441 22.57 32.67 -44.79
N GLN A 442 21.71 32.95 -45.78
CA GLN A 442 20.32 32.46 -45.79
C GLN A 442 20.26 30.93 -45.88
N SER A 443 21.18 30.33 -46.64
CA SER A 443 21.33 28.88 -46.73
C SER A 443 21.82 28.28 -45.39
N LEU A 444 22.71 28.98 -44.72
CA LEU A 444 23.19 28.58 -43.40
C LEU A 444 22.06 28.66 -42.34
N ALA A 445 21.28 29.74 -42.33
CA ALA A 445 20.11 29.86 -41.45
C ALA A 445 19.07 28.74 -41.67
N SER A 446 18.84 28.41 -42.96
CA SER A 446 17.95 27.31 -43.33
C SER A 446 18.52 25.96 -42.93
N GLN A 447 19.84 25.82 -42.98
CA GLN A 447 20.54 24.62 -42.56
C GLN A 447 20.48 24.43 -41.04
N MET A 448 20.64 25.51 -40.26
CA MET A 448 20.49 25.49 -38.81
C MET A 448 19.06 25.12 -38.42
N SER A 449 18.06 25.57 -39.14
CA SER A 449 16.68 25.14 -38.92
C SER A 449 16.50 23.67 -39.15
N ARG A 450 17.24 23.04 -40.08
CA ARG A 450 17.25 21.56 -40.27
C ARG A 450 17.94 20.86 -39.09
N VAL A 451 19.05 21.39 -38.60
CA VAL A 451 19.73 20.85 -37.40
C VAL A 451 18.75 20.90 -36.22
N VAL A 452 18.04 22.04 -36.00
CA VAL A 452 17.02 22.14 -34.94
C VAL A 452 15.89 21.12 -35.17
N ASN A 453 15.45 20.92 -36.42
CA ASN A 453 14.41 19.94 -36.71
C ASN A 453 14.85 18.49 -36.45
N VAL A 454 16.10 18.11 -36.79
CA VAL A 454 16.65 16.82 -36.43
C VAL A 454 16.73 16.67 -34.91
N MET A 455 17.21 17.69 -34.20
CA MET A 455 17.28 17.68 -32.73
C MET A 455 15.90 17.70 -32.08
N SER A 456 14.92 18.40 -32.66
CA SER A 456 13.57 18.52 -32.13
C SER A 456 12.60 17.43 -32.58
N GLY A 457 13.05 16.48 -33.44
CA GLY A 457 12.20 15.40 -33.96
C GLY A 457 10.97 15.85 -34.73
N ARG A 458 10.98 17.06 -35.25
CA ARG A 458 9.83 17.66 -35.99
C ARG A 458 9.63 17.12 -37.41
N GLU A 459 10.46 16.18 -37.85
CA GLU A 459 10.22 15.45 -39.08
C GLU A 459 9.32 14.25 -38.82
N GLU A 460 8.02 14.45 -39.08
CA GLU A 460 6.96 13.46 -39.22
C GLU A 460 6.63 12.57 -38.01
N ASN A 461 5.54 12.90 -37.31
CA ASN A 461 4.51 12.02 -36.70
C ASN A 461 4.96 10.66 -36.11
N GLU A 462 6.10 10.55 -35.46
CA GLU A 462 6.41 9.37 -34.66
C GLU A 462 6.36 9.70 -33.16
N ASN A 463 5.69 8.82 -32.41
CA ASN A 463 5.52 8.97 -30.97
C ASN A 463 6.90 9.05 -30.31
N VAL A 464 7.21 10.18 -29.72
CA VAL A 464 8.46 10.44 -28.97
C VAL A 464 8.66 9.47 -27.82
N VAL A 465 7.57 8.85 -27.37
CA VAL A 465 7.55 7.85 -26.29
C VAL A 465 6.98 6.54 -26.83
N GLN A 466 7.82 5.51 -26.91
CA GLN A 466 7.41 4.16 -27.25
C GLN A 466 7.17 3.36 -25.97
N ASP A 467 5.91 3.03 -25.69
CA ASP A 467 5.56 2.16 -24.56
C ASP A 467 5.84 0.69 -24.90
N VAL A 468 6.83 0.11 -24.23
CA VAL A 468 7.25 -1.29 -24.39
C VAL A 468 6.82 -2.17 -23.22
N SER A 469 5.86 -1.74 -22.42
CA SER A 469 5.42 -2.44 -21.22
C SER A 469 4.87 -3.85 -21.49
N GLY A 470 4.33 -4.08 -22.67
CA GLY A 470 3.83 -5.39 -23.10
C GLY A 470 4.89 -6.31 -23.72
N GLU A 471 6.15 -5.87 -23.83
CA GLU A 471 7.24 -6.64 -24.39
C GLU A 471 8.06 -7.34 -23.29
N ASP A 472 8.67 -8.49 -23.61
CA ASP A 472 9.59 -9.24 -22.72
C ASP A 472 9.03 -9.49 -21.30
N LEU A 473 7.83 -10.06 -21.21
CA LEU A 473 7.10 -10.26 -19.96
C LEU A 473 7.88 -11.07 -18.91
N GLU A 474 8.69 -12.04 -19.36
CA GLU A 474 9.41 -12.94 -18.47
C GLU A 474 10.78 -12.38 -18.01
N ALA A 475 11.33 -11.41 -18.72
CA ALA A 475 12.61 -10.80 -18.33
C ALA A 475 12.45 -9.97 -17.04
N ASP A 476 13.41 -10.12 -16.13
CA ASP A 476 13.52 -9.26 -14.96
C ASP A 476 14.16 -7.93 -15.38
N SER A 477 13.42 -6.85 -15.38
CA SER A 477 13.86 -5.55 -15.89
C SER A 477 13.21 -4.40 -15.10
N ALA A 478 13.89 -3.27 -15.06
CA ALA A 478 13.35 -2.06 -14.43
C ALA A 478 12.00 -1.63 -15.04
N GLY A 479 11.19 -0.93 -14.30
CA GLY A 479 9.82 -0.58 -14.67
C GLY A 479 8.85 -1.76 -14.58
N LYS A 480 9.14 -2.79 -13.78
CA LYS A 480 8.28 -3.96 -13.64
C LYS A 480 8.02 -4.31 -12.17
N ILE A 481 6.76 -4.62 -11.87
CA ILE A 481 6.36 -5.30 -10.64
C ILE A 481 5.75 -6.65 -10.98
N ARG A 482 6.28 -7.74 -10.37
CA ARG A 482 5.91 -9.11 -10.71
C ARG A 482 5.62 -9.96 -9.48
N SER A 483 4.61 -10.83 -9.56
CA SER A 483 4.31 -11.87 -8.55
C SER A 483 4.16 -11.33 -7.12
N CYS A 484 3.76 -10.08 -6.95
CA CYS A 484 3.56 -9.48 -5.64
C CYS A 484 2.12 -9.70 -5.15
N ILE A 485 1.95 -9.82 -3.83
CA ILE A 485 0.65 -10.14 -3.22
C ILE A 485 0.30 -9.13 -2.13
N ASN A 486 -0.90 -8.61 -2.18
CA ASN A 486 -1.47 -7.81 -1.09
C ASN A 486 -2.55 -8.59 -0.33
N TYR A 487 -2.45 -8.60 1.00
CA TYR A 487 -3.47 -9.09 1.94
C TYR A 487 -4.07 -7.98 2.81
N GLY A 488 -3.39 -6.83 2.92
CA GLY A 488 -3.82 -5.69 3.71
C GLY A 488 -4.96 -4.90 3.06
N THR A 489 -5.65 -4.11 3.85
CA THR A 489 -6.66 -3.16 3.36
C THR A 489 -5.97 -1.94 2.75
N VAL A 490 -6.49 -1.45 1.62
CA VAL A 490 -6.08 -0.18 1.02
C VAL A 490 -7.22 0.82 1.11
N ASN A 491 -6.97 1.95 1.73
CA ASN A 491 -7.93 3.03 1.87
C ASN A 491 -7.30 4.35 1.41
N ALA A 492 -7.78 4.88 0.28
CA ALA A 492 -7.31 6.16 -0.23
C ALA A 492 -8.49 7.07 -0.62
N ASP A 493 -8.25 8.36 -0.76
CA ASP A 493 -9.30 9.24 -1.29
C ASP A 493 -9.36 9.15 -2.82
N ILE A 494 -8.20 9.01 -3.48
CA ILE A 494 -8.06 8.99 -4.94
C ILE A 494 -7.00 7.95 -5.32
N ASN A 495 -7.23 7.22 -6.42
CA ASN A 495 -6.31 6.24 -6.99
C ASN A 495 -5.92 5.13 -6.00
N ALA A 496 -6.91 4.37 -5.52
CA ALA A 496 -6.71 3.21 -4.67
C ALA A 496 -6.54 1.94 -5.52
N GLY A 497 -5.42 1.26 -5.37
CA GLY A 497 -5.16 -0.02 -6.02
C GLY A 497 -4.76 -1.13 -5.05
N GLY A 498 -5.31 -2.33 -5.23
CA GLY A 498 -4.98 -3.46 -4.37
C GLY A 498 -3.50 -3.85 -4.45
N VAL A 499 -2.82 -3.52 -5.54
CA VAL A 499 -1.38 -3.70 -5.74
C VAL A 499 -0.71 -2.35 -5.98
N VAL A 500 -1.15 -1.58 -6.97
CA VAL A 500 -0.54 -0.29 -7.35
C VAL A 500 -1.59 0.81 -7.33
N GLY A 501 -1.31 1.92 -6.66
CA GLY A 501 -2.20 3.09 -6.64
C GLY A 501 -2.32 3.72 -8.03
N ALA A 502 -1.20 4.10 -8.64
CA ALA A 502 -1.17 4.65 -10.00
C ALA A 502 0.04 4.18 -10.82
N LEU A 503 -0.18 4.00 -12.13
CA LEU A 503 0.86 3.89 -13.16
C LEU A 503 0.81 5.17 -14.00
N SER A 504 1.66 6.12 -13.70
CA SER A 504 1.67 7.43 -14.38
C SER A 504 3.01 8.12 -14.20
N TRP A 505 3.25 9.14 -15.06
CA TRP A 505 4.32 10.09 -14.76
C TRP A 505 3.94 10.89 -13.50
N GLU A 506 4.92 11.22 -12.67
CA GLU A 506 4.78 12.16 -11.56
C GLU A 506 4.53 13.60 -12.07
N ASN A 507 3.51 13.78 -12.89
CA ASN A 507 3.16 15.06 -13.48
C ASN A 507 1.76 15.54 -13.07
N ASP A 508 1.04 14.76 -12.29
CA ASP A 508 -0.23 15.20 -11.73
C ASP A 508 0.06 16.18 -10.60
N LYS A 509 -0.16 17.44 -10.87
CA LYS A 509 -0.03 18.54 -9.91
C LYS A 509 -0.78 18.20 -8.64
N ASP A 510 -0.04 17.99 -7.59
CA ASP A 510 -0.63 17.93 -6.27
C ASP A 510 -1.07 19.32 -5.85
N PRO A 511 -2.32 19.50 -5.42
CA PRO A 511 -2.83 20.84 -5.07
C PRO A 511 -2.03 21.55 -3.97
N GLU A 512 -1.12 20.82 -3.32
CA GLU A 512 -0.32 21.31 -2.21
C GLU A 512 1.11 21.71 -2.61
N ASP A 513 1.61 21.26 -3.78
CA ASP A 513 2.96 21.57 -4.30
C ASP A 513 2.97 22.48 -5.54
N ASP A 514 1.85 23.12 -5.89
CA ASP A 514 1.65 23.90 -7.11
C ASP A 514 2.49 25.16 -7.23
N LEU A 515 3.78 25.01 -7.49
CA LEU A 515 4.57 26.02 -8.17
C LEU A 515 5.22 25.39 -9.41
N THR A 516 4.47 25.35 -10.51
CA THR A 516 4.98 24.85 -11.78
C THR A 516 5.82 25.91 -12.48
N VAL A 517 7.06 25.57 -12.79
CA VAL A 517 7.82 26.17 -13.87
C VAL A 517 7.56 25.32 -15.12
N GLN A 518 6.70 25.81 -16.01
CA GLN A 518 6.56 25.25 -17.35
C GLN A 518 7.81 25.62 -18.13
N GLY A 519 8.69 24.68 -18.37
CA GLY A 519 9.76 24.76 -19.34
C GLY A 519 9.37 23.95 -20.58
N ASP A 520 9.17 24.60 -21.72
CA ASP A 520 9.12 23.90 -23.00
C ASP A 520 10.52 23.33 -23.30
N SER A 521 10.72 22.03 -23.08
CA SER A 521 11.93 21.36 -23.52
C SER A 521 11.80 20.99 -25.00
N SER A 522 12.72 21.46 -25.80
CA SER A 522 12.72 21.34 -27.27
C SER A 522 13.62 20.25 -27.83
N LEU A 523 14.02 19.25 -27.04
CA LEU A 523 14.83 18.13 -27.51
C LEU A 523 14.02 16.84 -27.50
N ASN A 524 13.80 16.25 -28.68
CA ASN A 524 13.08 15.01 -28.83
C ASN A 524 14.06 13.83 -28.97
N PHE A 525 14.18 13.09 -27.89
CA PHE A 525 14.73 11.74 -27.94
C PHE A 525 13.57 10.74 -27.99
N THR A 526 13.75 9.62 -28.67
CA THR A 526 12.80 8.52 -28.56
C THR A 526 13.07 7.80 -27.26
N PHE A 527 12.14 7.89 -26.33
CA PHE A 527 12.20 7.14 -25.09
C PHE A 527 11.41 5.84 -25.25
N ARG A 528 12.03 4.72 -24.89
CA ARG A 528 11.28 3.50 -24.60
C ARG A 528 10.90 3.54 -23.12
N THR A 529 9.61 3.45 -22.82
CA THR A 529 9.10 3.49 -21.47
C THR A 529 8.53 2.14 -21.10
N ARG A 530 8.79 1.70 -19.87
CA ARG A 530 8.20 0.49 -19.31
C ARG A 530 7.58 0.77 -17.95
N ALA A 531 6.31 0.38 -17.78
CA ALA A 531 5.62 0.29 -16.50
C ALA A 531 4.68 -0.91 -16.56
N LEU A 532 5.08 -2.04 -15.98
CA LEU A 532 4.37 -3.30 -16.10
C LEU A 532 3.98 -3.86 -14.73
N VAL A 533 2.69 -4.14 -14.56
CA VAL A 533 2.17 -4.95 -13.44
C VAL A 533 1.83 -6.34 -13.97
N TYR A 534 2.61 -7.34 -13.54
CA TYR A 534 2.57 -8.68 -14.09
C TYR A 534 2.38 -9.76 -13.03
N GLN A 535 1.40 -10.63 -13.22
CA GLN A 535 1.10 -11.79 -12.35
C GLN A 535 0.96 -11.43 -10.85
N CYS A 536 0.50 -10.24 -10.53
CA CYS A 536 0.28 -9.80 -9.16
C CYS A 536 -1.11 -10.19 -8.65
N GLN A 537 -1.26 -10.31 -7.32
CA GLN A 537 -2.52 -10.69 -6.70
C GLN A 537 -2.95 -9.69 -5.61
N ASN A 538 -4.23 -9.40 -5.56
CA ASN A 538 -4.82 -8.71 -4.42
C ASN A 538 -5.87 -9.59 -3.73
N ARG A 539 -5.78 -9.69 -2.40
CA ARG A 539 -6.71 -10.40 -1.53
C ARG A 539 -7.29 -9.52 -0.42
N GLY A 540 -6.78 -8.31 -0.31
CA GLY A 540 -7.26 -7.32 0.63
C GLY A 540 -8.43 -6.50 0.09
N THR A 541 -9.08 -5.76 0.96
CA THR A 541 -10.15 -4.81 0.57
C THR A 541 -9.54 -3.53 0.02
N VAL A 542 -10.14 -2.98 -1.03
CA VAL A 542 -9.73 -1.70 -1.62
C VAL A 542 -10.89 -0.71 -1.52
N THR A 543 -10.62 0.46 -0.98
CA THR A 543 -11.61 1.54 -0.85
C THR A 543 -11.04 2.85 -1.40
N ALA A 544 -11.74 3.48 -2.33
CA ALA A 544 -11.51 4.86 -2.72
C ALA A 544 -12.71 5.72 -2.35
N LYS A 545 -12.45 6.91 -1.80
CA LYS A 545 -13.52 7.81 -1.37
C LYS A 545 -14.13 8.61 -2.51
N LYS A 546 -13.33 8.94 -3.55
CA LYS A 546 -13.73 9.85 -4.62
C LYS A 546 -13.70 9.22 -6.00
N GLN A 547 -12.57 8.64 -6.40
CA GLN A 547 -12.41 8.09 -7.74
C GLN A 547 -11.26 7.09 -7.85
N CYS A 548 -11.33 6.25 -8.85
CA CYS A 548 -10.33 5.28 -9.28
C CYS A 548 -9.99 4.25 -8.19
N ALA A 549 -10.91 3.31 -7.97
CA ALA A 549 -10.64 2.11 -7.17
C ALA A 549 -10.47 0.90 -8.09
N GLY A 550 -9.36 0.18 -7.95
CA GLY A 550 -9.09 -1.04 -8.71
C GLY A 550 -8.59 -2.18 -7.82
N GLY A 551 -9.09 -3.39 -8.05
CA GLY A 551 -8.63 -4.55 -7.30
C GLY A 551 -7.12 -4.80 -7.44
N ILE A 552 -6.50 -4.37 -8.53
CA ILE A 552 -5.05 -4.43 -8.76
C ILE A 552 -4.49 -3.00 -8.89
N VAL A 553 -5.01 -2.19 -9.79
CA VAL A 553 -4.48 -0.84 -10.06
C VAL A 553 -5.59 0.19 -9.94
N GLY A 554 -5.36 1.30 -9.22
CA GLY A 554 -6.31 2.39 -9.13
C GLY A 554 -6.47 3.10 -10.48
N LYS A 555 -5.39 3.66 -11.03
CA LYS A 555 -5.37 4.38 -12.30
C LYS A 555 -4.13 4.07 -13.12
N THR A 556 -4.26 4.00 -14.44
CA THR A 556 -3.10 3.95 -15.35
C THR A 556 -3.28 4.87 -16.54
N THR A 557 -2.25 5.68 -16.83
CA THR A 557 -2.14 6.54 -18.02
C THR A 557 -1.10 6.03 -19.00
N LEU A 558 -0.23 5.11 -18.57
CA LEU A 558 0.81 4.45 -19.37
C LEU A 558 1.00 3.03 -18.85
N GLY A 559 1.75 2.21 -19.57
CA GLY A 559 2.13 0.88 -19.13
C GLY A 559 1.09 -0.21 -19.40
N ALA A 560 1.19 -1.34 -18.72
CA ALA A 560 0.32 -2.49 -18.93
C ALA A 560 0.00 -3.24 -17.63
N ILE A 561 -1.18 -3.88 -17.58
CA ILE A 561 -1.62 -4.75 -16.47
C ILE A 561 -1.93 -6.11 -17.07
N ILE A 562 -1.09 -7.11 -16.80
CA ILE A 562 -1.14 -8.39 -17.50
C ILE A 562 -1.11 -9.57 -16.52
N GLY A 563 -2.03 -10.53 -16.68
CA GLY A 563 -2.03 -11.80 -15.96
C GLY A 563 -2.25 -11.69 -14.46
N CYS A 564 -2.84 -10.60 -13.96
CA CYS A 564 -3.08 -10.34 -12.55
C CYS A 564 -4.39 -10.96 -12.06
N GLU A 565 -4.48 -11.18 -10.74
CA GLU A 565 -5.63 -11.83 -10.11
C GLU A 565 -6.23 -10.96 -8.99
N GLY A 566 -7.45 -10.47 -9.18
CA GLY A 566 -8.20 -9.69 -8.20
C GLY A 566 -9.17 -10.57 -7.41
N TYR A 567 -8.90 -10.78 -6.10
CA TYR A 567 -9.75 -11.57 -5.20
C TYR A 567 -10.36 -10.75 -4.06
N GLY A 568 -9.76 -9.62 -3.75
CA GLY A 568 -10.22 -8.74 -2.69
C GLY A 568 -11.50 -8.00 -3.07
N THR A 569 -12.28 -7.61 -2.08
CA THR A 569 -13.44 -6.74 -2.27
C THR A 569 -12.98 -5.34 -2.69
N VAL A 570 -13.64 -4.75 -3.69
CA VAL A 570 -13.49 -3.33 -4.02
C VAL A 570 -14.76 -2.62 -3.57
N ASP A 571 -14.68 -1.92 -2.43
CA ASP A 571 -15.84 -1.29 -1.79
C ASP A 571 -15.71 0.23 -1.81
N SER A 572 -16.28 0.86 -2.81
CA SER A 572 -16.15 2.30 -3.07
C SER A 572 -17.47 2.91 -3.56
N PRO A 573 -18.55 2.85 -2.76
CA PRO A 573 -19.93 3.15 -3.21
C PRO A 573 -20.11 4.56 -3.73
N ASP A 574 -19.32 5.52 -3.28
CA ASP A 574 -19.38 6.92 -3.69
C ASP A 574 -18.36 7.28 -4.80
N ALA A 575 -17.45 6.37 -5.12
CA ALA A 575 -16.38 6.63 -6.08
C ALA A 575 -16.83 6.35 -7.52
N SER A 576 -16.26 7.10 -8.46
CA SER A 576 -16.32 6.82 -9.90
C SER A 576 -15.09 6.05 -10.36
N TYR A 577 -15.21 5.32 -11.47
CA TYR A 577 -14.15 4.47 -12.03
C TYR A 577 -13.73 3.35 -11.07
N VAL A 578 -14.62 2.40 -10.88
CA VAL A 578 -14.39 1.27 -9.96
C VAL A 578 -14.35 -0.03 -10.73
N GLY A 579 -13.30 -0.83 -10.53
CA GLY A 579 -13.12 -2.10 -11.23
C GLY A 579 -12.46 -3.19 -10.41
N GLY A 580 -12.80 -4.44 -10.69
CA GLY A 580 -12.22 -5.60 -10.02
C GLY A 580 -10.72 -5.80 -10.29
N ILE A 581 -10.19 -5.20 -11.37
CA ILE A 581 -8.77 -5.16 -11.71
C ILE A 581 -8.28 -3.70 -11.73
N VAL A 582 -8.91 -2.83 -12.50
CA VAL A 582 -8.45 -1.44 -12.63
C VAL A 582 -9.61 -0.46 -12.54
N GLY A 583 -9.41 0.66 -11.82
CA GLY A 583 -10.39 1.73 -11.79
C GLY A 583 -10.50 2.42 -13.14
N GLN A 584 -9.44 3.03 -13.62
CA GLN A 584 -9.36 3.69 -14.93
C GLN A 584 -8.07 3.32 -15.67
N SER A 585 -8.18 2.92 -16.96
CA SER A 585 -7.02 2.59 -17.79
C SER A 585 -7.07 3.26 -19.14
N GLN A 586 -5.97 3.91 -19.54
CA GLN A 586 -5.74 4.42 -20.89
C GLN A 586 -4.88 3.46 -21.72
N LYS A 587 -4.50 2.31 -21.20
CA LYS A 587 -3.54 1.37 -21.76
C LYS A 587 -4.01 -0.08 -21.63
N GLN A 588 -3.13 -1.00 -21.97
CA GLN A 588 -3.40 -2.43 -22.07
C GLN A 588 -3.79 -3.04 -20.70
N VAL A 589 -4.90 -3.74 -20.67
CA VAL A 589 -5.36 -4.58 -19.56
C VAL A 589 -5.69 -5.95 -20.13
N SER A 590 -4.82 -6.95 -19.96
CA SER A 590 -4.98 -8.24 -20.64
C SER A 590 -4.76 -9.45 -19.74
N ASP A 591 -5.47 -10.53 -20.06
CA ASP A 591 -5.35 -11.84 -19.43
C ASP A 591 -5.53 -11.87 -17.91
N ASN A 592 -6.21 -10.86 -17.34
CA ASN A 592 -6.44 -10.75 -15.91
C ASN A 592 -7.67 -11.54 -15.47
N TRP A 593 -7.67 -11.96 -14.22
CA TRP A 593 -8.73 -12.74 -13.59
C TRP A 593 -9.32 -11.99 -12.40
N ALA A 594 -10.61 -11.69 -12.42
CA ALA A 594 -11.32 -11.07 -11.30
C ALA A 594 -12.35 -12.03 -10.71
N LYS A 595 -12.22 -12.30 -9.42
CA LYS A 595 -13.21 -13.04 -8.61
C LYS A 595 -13.45 -12.26 -7.32
N CYS A 596 -14.33 -11.28 -7.38
CA CYS A 596 -14.51 -10.34 -6.28
C CYS A 596 -15.93 -9.75 -6.25
N HIS A 597 -16.25 -9.11 -5.15
CA HIS A 597 -17.36 -8.18 -5.04
C HIS A 597 -16.86 -6.77 -5.33
N VAL A 598 -17.57 -6.02 -6.17
CA VAL A 598 -17.24 -4.64 -6.52
C VAL A 598 -18.46 -3.76 -6.28
N SER A 599 -18.35 -2.79 -5.37
CA SER A 599 -19.34 -1.75 -5.17
C SER A 599 -18.82 -0.39 -5.59
N GLY A 600 -19.65 0.42 -6.28
CA GLY A 600 -19.19 1.70 -6.80
C GLY A 600 -20.31 2.61 -7.28
N GLY A 601 -19.95 3.86 -7.53
CA GLY A 601 -20.80 4.87 -8.15
C GLY A 601 -20.89 4.70 -9.66
N ASN A 602 -20.48 5.75 -10.38
CA ASN A 602 -20.46 5.70 -11.85
C ASN A 602 -19.26 4.92 -12.40
N LEU A 603 -19.45 4.31 -13.58
CA LEU A 603 -18.42 3.57 -14.29
C LEU A 603 -17.87 2.39 -13.45
N LEU A 604 -18.75 1.41 -13.24
CA LEU A 604 -18.48 0.22 -12.46
C LEU A 604 -18.27 -0.99 -13.37
N GLY A 605 -17.14 -1.68 -13.23
CA GLY A 605 -16.85 -2.88 -14.01
C GLY A 605 -16.25 -4.03 -13.24
N GLY A 606 -16.51 -5.25 -13.70
CA GLY A 606 -15.92 -6.45 -13.12
C GLY A 606 -14.41 -6.53 -13.34
N ILE A 607 -13.90 -5.97 -14.44
CA ILE A 607 -12.48 -5.82 -14.75
C ILE A 607 -12.08 -4.34 -14.62
N ALA A 608 -12.76 -3.43 -15.32
CA ALA A 608 -12.39 -2.03 -15.36
C ALA A 608 -13.59 -1.10 -15.17
N GLY A 609 -13.44 -0.04 -14.40
CA GLY A 609 -14.44 1.03 -14.40
C GLY A 609 -14.53 1.68 -15.77
N GLU A 610 -13.41 2.16 -16.31
CA GLU A 610 -13.23 2.63 -17.68
C GLU A 610 -11.89 2.15 -18.23
N ALA A 611 -11.84 1.69 -19.48
CA ALA A 611 -10.60 1.28 -20.12
C ALA A 611 -10.59 1.55 -21.62
N SER A 612 -9.37 1.70 -22.21
CA SER A 612 -9.18 1.84 -23.65
C SER A 612 -8.88 0.51 -24.34
N GLN A 613 -8.20 -0.43 -23.67
CA GLN A 613 -7.80 -1.71 -24.26
C GLN A 613 -8.02 -2.86 -23.28
N LEU A 614 -8.97 -3.73 -23.60
CA LEU A 614 -9.32 -4.91 -22.80
C LEU A 614 -9.22 -6.17 -23.65
N MET A 615 -8.34 -7.11 -23.28
CA MET A 615 -8.12 -8.31 -24.06
C MET A 615 -7.97 -9.55 -23.16
N GLY A 616 -8.74 -10.59 -23.45
CA GLY A 616 -8.56 -11.88 -22.79
C GLY A 616 -8.88 -11.92 -21.30
N ASN A 617 -9.54 -10.91 -20.72
CA ASN A 617 -9.84 -10.88 -19.27
C ASN A 617 -11.01 -11.80 -18.89
N ARG A 618 -11.05 -12.27 -17.65
CA ARG A 618 -11.99 -13.24 -17.11
C ARG A 618 -12.60 -12.73 -15.81
N ALA A 619 -13.95 -12.69 -15.74
CA ALA A 619 -14.64 -12.15 -14.57
C ALA A 619 -15.68 -13.14 -13.99
N LEU A 620 -15.57 -13.39 -12.69
CA LEU A 620 -16.57 -14.02 -11.83
C LEU A 620 -16.88 -13.06 -10.70
N VAL A 621 -17.75 -12.09 -10.93
CA VAL A 621 -17.93 -10.93 -10.04
C VAL A 621 -19.38 -10.75 -9.63
N THR A 622 -19.58 -10.08 -8.51
CA THR A 622 -20.85 -9.46 -8.12
C THR A 622 -20.67 -7.96 -8.10
N LEU A 623 -21.59 -7.24 -8.73
CA LEU A 623 -21.53 -5.79 -8.85
C LEU A 623 -22.68 -5.14 -8.09
N GLU A 624 -22.38 -4.11 -7.30
CA GLU A 624 -23.35 -3.27 -6.64
C GLU A 624 -23.10 -1.81 -7.04
N SER A 625 -24.02 -1.25 -7.85
CA SER A 625 -23.87 0.09 -8.42
C SER A 625 -24.92 1.03 -7.87
N THR A 626 -24.47 2.24 -7.51
CA THR A 626 -25.35 3.38 -7.16
C THR A 626 -25.47 4.37 -8.31
N GLY A 627 -24.74 4.18 -9.43
CA GLY A 627 -24.67 5.10 -10.57
C GLY A 627 -24.98 4.48 -11.93
N GLU A 628 -24.51 5.13 -12.97
CA GLU A 628 -24.69 4.73 -14.37
C GLU A 628 -23.47 3.92 -14.87
N TYR A 629 -23.57 3.26 -16.01
CA TYR A 629 -22.53 2.53 -16.72
C TYR A 629 -21.95 1.37 -15.91
N THR A 630 -22.69 0.28 -15.86
CA THR A 630 -22.28 -0.93 -15.14
C THR A 630 -22.10 -2.09 -16.11
N GLY A 631 -20.99 -2.83 -16.00
CA GLY A 631 -20.74 -4.02 -16.83
C GLY A 631 -19.85 -5.07 -16.15
N ALA A 632 -20.12 -6.35 -16.43
CA ALA A 632 -19.34 -7.46 -15.89
C ALA A 632 -17.86 -7.44 -16.31
N ILE A 633 -17.53 -6.79 -17.41
CA ILE A 633 -16.18 -6.54 -17.89
C ILE A 633 -15.82 -5.06 -17.63
N ALA A 634 -16.55 -4.11 -18.19
CA ALA A 634 -16.25 -2.70 -17.98
C ALA A 634 -17.52 -1.86 -17.83
N GLY A 635 -17.45 -0.82 -17.02
CA GLY A 635 -18.47 0.22 -16.98
C GLY A 635 -18.58 0.89 -18.34
N ARG A 636 -17.45 1.27 -18.94
CA ARG A 636 -17.39 1.90 -20.28
C ARG A 636 -16.03 1.69 -20.95
N LEU A 637 -16.00 1.70 -22.29
CA LEU A 637 -14.76 1.89 -23.04
C LEU A 637 -14.52 3.38 -23.30
N SER A 638 -13.28 3.83 -23.15
CA SER A 638 -12.90 5.24 -23.38
C SER A 638 -12.59 5.49 -24.86
N GLY A 639 -13.16 6.54 -25.45
CA GLY A 639 -12.89 6.94 -26.84
C GLY A 639 -13.14 5.83 -27.86
N ASP A 640 -12.14 5.58 -28.71
CA ASP A 640 -12.14 4.49 -29.70
C ASP A 640 -11.60 3.17 -29.09
N GLY A 641 -11.90 2.91 -27.82
CA GLY A 641 -11.37 1.78 -27.07
C GLY A 641 -11.72 0.43 -27.67
N GLU A 642 -10.81 -0.54 -27.50
CA GLU A 642 -10.93 -1.89 -28.03
C GLU A 642 -11.20 -2.90 -26.89
N SER A 643 -12.09 -3.87 -27.18
CA SER A 643 -12.39 -4.97 -26.26
C SER A 643 -12.50 -6.27 -27.05
N THR A 644 -11.66 -7.26 -26.74
CA THR A 644 -11.62 -8.55 -27.44
C THR A 644 -11.46 -9.72 -26.46
N GLU A 645 -12.14 -10.83 -26.74
CA GLU A 645 -11.99 -12.12 -26.04
C GLU A 645 -12.24 -12.06 -24.51
N ASN A 646 -12.92 -11.03 -23.99
CA ASN A 646 -13.24 -10.98 -22.57
C ASN A 646 -14.48 -11.83 -22.25
N LEU A 647 -14.39 -12.62 -21.18
CA LEU A 647 -15.43 -13.54 -20.77
C LEU A 647 -15.85 -13.29 -19.32
N PHE A 648 -17.15 -13.43 -19.05
CA PHE A 648 -17.66 -13.35 -17.69
C PHE A 648 -18.70 -14.44 -17.40
N VAL A 649 -18.80 -14.81 -16.11
CA VAL A 649 -19.79 -15.80 -15.69
C VAL A 649 -21.16 -15.18 -15.70
N ASP A 650 -22.07 -15.78 -16.47
CA ASP A 650 -23.48 -15.36 -16.54
C ASP A 650 -24.18 -15.61 -15.19
N SER A 651 -24.56 -14.55 -14.53
CA SER A 651 -25.40 -14.58 -13.31
C SER A 651 -26.88 -14.34 -13.60
N GLY A 652 -27.25 -14.12 -14.88
CA GLY A 652 -28.59 -13.76 -15.30
C GLY A 652 -28.98 -12.29 -15.09
N ALA A 653 -28.10 -11.48 -14.50
CA ALA A 653 -28.35 -10.07 -14.16
C ALA A 653 -27.29 -9.11 -14.72
N LEU A 654 -26.14 -9.63 -15.18
CA LEU A 654 -25.03 -8.81 -15.65
C LEU A 654 -24.91 -8.84 -17.16
N ALA A 655 -24.59 -7.70 -17.76
CA ALA A 655 -24.16 -7.55 -19.14
C ALA A 655 -22.66 -7.20 -19.20
N GLY A 656 -22.04 -7.28 -20.39
CA GLY A 656 -20.60 -7.20 -20.52
C GLY A 656 -20.02 -5.79 -20.29
N ILE A 657 -20.43 -4.83 -21.12
CA ILE A 657 -19.91 -3.44 -21.11
C ILE A 657 -21.09 -2.49 -21.24
N ASP A 658 -21.17 -1.47 -20.37
CA ASP A 658 -22.24 -0.46 -20.40
C ASP A 658 -23.66 -1.08 -20.51
N GLY A 659 -23.91 -2.15 -19.75
CA GLY A 659 -25.18 -2.85 -19.79
C GLY A 659 -25.42 -3.69 -21.05
N ILE A 660 -24.43 -3.89 -21.92
CA ILE A 660 -24.54 -4.63 -23.20
C ILE A 660 -23.49 -5.77 -23.24
N SER A 661 -23.92 -6.92 -23.80
CA SER A 661 -23.00 -8.03 -24.07
C SER A 661 -22.71 -8.10 -25.57
N TYR A 662 -21.46 -8.18 -25.95
CA TYR A 662 -20.99 -8.20 -27.33
C TYR A 662 -20.23 -9.47 -27.62
N ALA A 663 -20.64 -10.18 -28.69
CA ALA A 663 -19.95 -11.34 -29.21
C ALA A 663 -18.51 -11.00 -29.64
N GLY A 664 -17.53 -11.76 -29.16
CA GLY A 664 -16.10 -11.54 -29.45
C GLY A 664 -15.45 -10.42 -28.60
N SER A 665 -16.23 -9.63 -27.87
CA SER A 665 -15.74 -8.50 -27.10
C SER A 665 -15.94 -8.69 -25.59
N ALA A 666 -17.17 -8.95 -25.16
CA ALA A 666 -17.52 -9.25 -23.77
C ALA A 666 -18.66 -10.26 -23.72
N GLU A 667 -18.32 -11.55 -23.59
CA GLU A 667 -19.28 -12.65 -23.74
C GLU A 667 -19.64 -13.28 -22.38
N PRO A 668 -20.95 -13.49 -22.10
CA PRO A 668 -21.40 -14.28 -20.98
C PRO A 668 -21.20 -15.78 -21.26
N ILE A 669 -20.64 -16.51 -20.28
CA ILE A 669 -20.55 -17.96 -20.33
C ILE A 669 -21.01 -18.58 -19.02
N SER A 670 -21.45 -19.86 -19.06
CA SER A 670 -21.82 -20.57 -17.84
C SER A 670 -20.59 -20.82 -16.96
N TYR A 671 -20.78 -20.88 -15.64
CA TYR A 671 -19.69 -21.20 -14.70
C TYR A 671 -18.96 -22.51 -15.04
N ASN A 672 -19.68 -23.56 -15.45
CA ASN A 672 -19.09 -24.84 -15.86
C ASN A 672 -18.12 -24.66 -17.04
N ARG A 673 -18.53 -23.92 -18.07
CA ARG A 673 -17.69 -23.63 -19.23
C ARG A 673 -16.52 -22.71 -18.86
N PHE A 674 -16.74 -21.78 -17.92
CA PHE A 674 -15.67 -20.92 -17.39
C PHE A 674 -14.57 -21.74 -16.71
N MET A 675 -14.94 -22.79 -15.95
CA MET A 675 -13.98 -23.70 -15.28
C MET A 675 -13.30 -24.71 -16.24
N GLU A 676 -13.72 -24.77 -17.50
CA GLU A 676 -13.07 -25.56 -18.57
C GLU A 676 -12.04 -24.75 -19.37
N LEU A 677 -11.89 -23.45 -19.08
CA LEU A 677 -10.88 -22.59 -19.72
C LEU A 677 -9.47 -23.04 -19.31
N GLU A 678 -8.50 -22.71 -20.16
CA GLU A 678 -7.09 -22.93 -19.82
C GLU A 678 -6.64 -22.01 -18.69
N ASN A 679 -5.77 -22.49 -17.82
CA ASN A 679 -5.12 -21.74 -16.75
C ASN A 679 -6.07 -21.06 -15.74
N VAL A 680 -7.25 -21.64 -15.50
CA VAL A 680 -8.16 -21.12 -14.46
C VAL A 680 -7.48 -21.20 -13.09
N PRO A 681 -7.33 -20.09 -12.37
CA PRO A 681 -6.72 -20.11 -11.05
C PRO A 681 -7.52 -20.98 -10.05
N GLU A 682 -6.84 -21.71 -9.19
CA GLU A 682 -7.47 -22.65 -8.23
C GLU A 682 -8.57 -22.01 -7.37
N TYR A 683 -8.40 -20.74 -7.03
CA TYR A 683 -9.36 -19.98 -6.21
C TYR A 683 -10.74 -19.81 -6.86
N PHE A 684 -10.87 -19.97 -8.17
CA PHE A 684 -12.16 -19.89 -8.87
C PHE A 684 -13.03 -21.16 -8.65
N GLY A 685 -12.42 -22.27 -8.24
CA GLY A 685 -13.12 -23.54 -8.07
C GLY A 685 -14.07 -23.60 -6.86
N LYS A 686 -13.90 -22.75 -5.88
CA LYS A 686 -14.73 -22.68 -4.66
C LYS A 686 -14.97 -21.25 -4.26
N MET A 687 -16.18 -20.97 -3.75
CA MET A 687 -16.46 -19.71 -3.06
C MET A 687 -15.99 -19.81 -1.62
N ILE A 688 -15.43 -18.74 -1.11
CA ILE A 688 -14.83 -18.65 0.22
C ILE A 688 -15.70 -17.72 1.07
N ILE A 689 -16.22 -18.23 2.18
CA ILE A 689 -16.95 -17.42 3.16
C ILE A 689 -16.09 -17.33 4.42
N THR A 690 -15.77 -16.12 4.79
CA THR A 690 -14.95 -15.80 5.99
C THR A 690 -15.87 -15.19 7.05
N PHE A 691 -16.01 -15.87 8.18
CA PHE A 691 -16.78 -15.40 9.33
C PHE A 691 -15.81 -14.80 10.35
N VAL A 692 -16.05 -13.57 10.77
CA VAL A 692 -15.18 -12.80 11.68
C VAL A 692 -15.98 -12.39 12.92
N ALA A 693 -15.49 -12.77 14.08
CA ALA A 693 -16.07 -12.41 15.37
C ALA A 693 -14.94 -12.01 16.33
N ASP A 694 -14.80 -10.72 16.60
CA ASP A 694 -13.67 -10.13 17.33
C ASP A 694 -12.32 -10.68 16.76
N ASP A 695 -11.52 -11.39 17.55
CA ASP A 695 -10.23 -11.96 17.13
C ASP A 695 -10.34 -13.37 16.51
N VAL A 696 -11.56 -13.90 16.36
CA VAL A 696 -11.79 -15.27 15.87
C VAL A 696 -12.28 -15.24 14.43
N THR A 697 -11.60 -15.99 13.56
CA THR A 697 -11.95 -16.09 12.15
C THR A 697 -12.19 -17.53 11.74
N TYR A 698 -13.30 -17.79 11.04
CA TYR A 698 -13.64 -19.11 10.46
C TYR A 698 -13.73 -18.97 8.95
N THR A 699 -13.04 -19.83 8.21
CA THR A 699 -13.15 -19.89 6.74
C THR A 699 -13.90 -21.15 6.33
N ARG A 700 -14.85 -20.99 5.41
CA ARG A 700 -15.62 -22.07 4.80
C ARG A 700 -15.53 -22.00 3.28
N ARG A 701 -15.50 -23.16 2.64
CA ARG A 701 -15.46 -23.28 1.17
C ARG A 701 -16.71 -23.99 0.68
N VAL A 702 -17.34 -23.43 -0.35
CA VAL A 702 -18.57 -23.97 -0.94
C VAL A 702 -18.49 -23.91 -2.47
N ASP A 703 -19.12 -24.87 -3.16
CA ASP A 703 -19.22 -24.82 -4.62
C ASP A 703 -20.10 -23.66 -5.07
N TYR A 704 -19.76 -23.11 -6.24
CA TYR A 704 -20.52 -22.01 -6.85
C TYR A 704 -22.04 -22.34 -6.94
N ASN A 705 -22.85 -21.38 -6.55
CA ASN A 705 -24.32 -21.46 -6.54
C ASN A 705 -24.87 -22.63 -5.69
N ARG A 706 -24.14 -23.06 -4.66
CA ARG A 706 -24.62 -24.07 -3.69
C ARG A 706 -24.87 -23.43 -2.33
N ARG A 707 -25.59 -24.16 -1.46
CA ARG A 707 -25.85 -23.77 -0.10
C ARG A 707 -24.64 -24.14 0.80
N LEU A 708 -24.18 -23.22 1.60
CA LEU A 708 -23.25 -23.50 2.69
C LEU A 708 -24.00 -24.24 3.82
N LYS A 709 -23.57 -25.45 4.13
CA LYS A 709 -24.23 -26.32 5.14
C LYS A 709 -23.63 -26.16 6.53
N ASP A 710 -22.38 -25.83 6.60
CA ASP A 710 -21.58 -25.76 7.84
C ASP A 710 -21.30 -24.27 8.16
N VAL A 711 -22.35 -23.55 8.56
CA VAL A 711 -22.25 -22.19 9.08
C VAL A 711 -21.75 -22.30 10.52
N PRO A 712 -20.62 -21.66 10.91
CA PRO A 712 -20.14 -21.70 12.27
C PRO A 712 -21.13 -21.02 13.22
N GLU A 713 -21.18 -21.48 14.47
CA GLU A 713 -21.88 -20.74 15.53
C GLU A 713 -21.09 -19.44 15.84
N VAL A 714 -21.81 -18.37 16.15
CA VAL A 714 -21.16 -17.14 16.61
C VAL A 714 -20.52 -17.42 17.98
N PRO A 715 -19.26 -17.06 18.20
CA PRO A 715 -18.61 -17.25 19.48
C PRO A 715 -19.39 -16.60 20.63
N GLU A 716 -19.50 -17.32 21.76
CA GLU A 716 -20.16 -16.78 22.95
C GLU A 716 -19.38 -15.59 23.50
N LYS A 717 -20.12 -14.53 23.84
CA LYS A 717 -19.60 -13.33 24.51
C LYS A 717 -20.43 -13.05 25.74
N ASP A 718 -19.78 -12.95 26.90
CA ASP A 718 -20.46 -12.77 28.18
C ASP A 718 -21.43 -11.58 28.15
N GLY A 719 -22.70 -11.85 28.47
CA GLY A 719 -23.74 -10.85 28.49
C GLY A 719 -24.24 -10.36 27.12
N CYS A 720 -23.90 -11.08 26.03
CA CYS A 720 -24.35 -10.70 24.68
C CYS A 720 -25.01 -11.86 23.95
N SER A 721 -25.89 -11.54 23.00
CA SER A 721 -26.37 -12.46 21.98
C SER A 721 -25.73 -12.11 20.64
N GLY A 722 -25.12 -13.09 19.95
CA GLY A 722 -24.43 -12.88 18.68
C GLY A 722 -25.19 -13.49 17.51
N VAL A 723 -25.20 -12.78 16.39
CA VAL A 723 -25.72 -13.27 15.10
C VAL A 723 -24.70 -12.94 14.00
N TRP A 724 -24.69 -13.74 12.92
CA TRP A 724 -23.93 -13.38 11.72
C TRP A 724 -24.72 -12.35 10.92
N ALA A 725 -24.14 -11.16 10.71
CA ALA A 725 -24.79 -10.05 10.03
C ALA A 725 -25.04 -10.37 8.56
N ASP A 726 -26.23 -10.07 8.05
CA ASP A 726 -26.62 -10.12 6.63
C ASP A 726 -26.11 -11.32 5.82
N PHE A 727 -26.13 -12.52 6.42
CA PHE A 727 -25.67 -13.73 5.75
C PHE A 727 -26.79 -14.67 5.36
N GLU A 728 -26.96 -14.86 4.05
CA GLU A 728 -27.84 -15.86 3.46
C GLU A 728 -27.00 -17.05 2.96
N PRO A 729 -27.13 -18.25 3.56
CA PRO A 729 -26.30 -19.40 3.21
C PRO A 729 -26.69 -20.08 1.90
N ALA A 730 -27.81 -19.72 1.27
CA ALA A 730 -28.28 -20.32 0.01
C ALA A 730 -27.65 -19.63 -1.21
N HIS A 731 -27.44 -20.40 -2.28
CA HIS A 731 -27.00 -19.86 -3.59
C HIS A 731 -25.74 -18.98 -3.56
N ILE A 732 -24.72 -19.41 -2.85
CA ILE A 732 -23.44 -18.69 -2.74
C ILE A 732 -22.77 -18.59 -4.12
N ARG A 733 -22.59 -17.37 -4.62
CA ARG A 733 -22.03 -17.09 -5.96
C ARG A 733 -20.74 -16.26 -5.92
N ALA A 734 -20.35 -15.76 -4.76
CA ALA A 734 -19.16 -14.94 -4.57
C ALA A 734 -18.52 -15.25 -3.22
N ASP A 735 -17.29 -14.84 -3.07
CA ASP A 735 -16.61 -14.77 -1.78
C ASP A 735 -17.26 -13.67 -0.93
N LYS A 736 -17.36 -13.87 0.38
CA LYS A 736 -17.97 -12.91 1.30
C LYS A 736 -17.30 -12.98 2.66
N THR A 737 -17.05 -11.83 3.25
CA THR A 737 -16.72 -11.73 4.68
C THR A 737 -18.00 -11.36 5.44
N VAL A 738 -18.26 -12.08 6.51
CA VAL A 738 -19.45 -11.96 7.35
C VAL A 738 -18.99 -11.65 8.76
N TYR A 739 -19.49 -10.57 9.33
CA TYR A 739 -19.12 -10.15 10.68
C TYR A 739 -20.18 -10.57 11.68
N ALA A 740 -19.75 -10.89 12.91
CA ALA A 740 -20.67 -11.10 14.02
C ALA A 740 -21.18 -9.76 14.55
N GLU A 741 -22.48 -9.68 14.74
CA GLU A 741 -23.09 -8.58 15.46
C GLU A 741 -23.53 -9.07 16.85
N TYR A 742 -23.10 -8.37 17.88
CA TYR A 742 -23.42 -8.68 19.26
C TYR A 742 -24.37 -7.64 19.84
N THR A 743 -25.46 -8.12 20.40
CA THR A 743 -26.41 -7.31 21.14
C THR A 743 -26.23 -7.56 22.62
N ASP A 744 -25.96 -6.52 23.40
CA ASP A 744 -25.88 -6.62 24.85
C ASP A 744 -27.21 -7.07 25.44
N LEU A 745 -27.14 -7.92 26.45
CA LEU A 745 -28.31 -8.49 27.13
C LEU A 745 -28.45 -7.92 28.52
N GLN A 746 -29.72 -7.76 28.96
CA GLN A 746 -30.08 -7.35 30.31
C GLN A 746 -30.91 -8.45 30.98
N ALA A 747 -30.69 -8.65 32.29
CA ALA A 747 -31.36 -9.71 33.07
C ALA A 747 -32.82 -9.41 33.41
N ALA A 748 -33.30 -8.23 33.12
CA ALA A 748 -34.69 -7.83 33.38
C ALA A 748 -35.12 -6.69 32.47
N ALA A 749 -36.40 -6.67 32.11
CA ALA A 749 -37.06 -5.56 31.43
C ALA A 749 -38.13 -4.97 32.30
N ASP A 750 -38.21 -3.64 32.42
CA ASP A 750 -39.23 -2.96 33.20
C ASP A 750 -40.10 -2.02 32.36
N THR A 751 -41.18 -1.53 32.93
CA THR A 751 -42.09 -0.58 32.27
C THR A 751 -41.64 0.88 32.31
N GLY A 752 -40.43 1.13 32.74
CA GLY A 752 -39.94 2.47 33.05
C GLY A 752 -40.45 3.00 34.40
N SER A 753 -39.66 3.83 35.04
CA SER A 753 -40.00 4.52 36.24
C SER A 753 -40.19 6.01 35.95
N GLU A 754 -41.34 6.58 36.38
CA GLU A 754 -41.49 8.03 36.44
C GLU A 754 -40.78 8.57 37.69
N THR A 755 -40.35 9.82 37.66
CA THR A 755 -39.60 10.46 38.76
C THR A 755 -40.32 10.26 40.11
N GLY A 756 -39.75 9.42 40.97
CA GLY A 756 -40.23 9.12 42.31
C GLY A 756 -41.28 7.99 42.44
N GLN A 757 -41.58 7.27 41.34
CA GLN A 757 -42.42 6.08 41.36
C GLN A 757 -41.70 4.85 40.86
N LEU A 758 -41.92 3.70 41.48
CA LEU A 758 -41.41 2.41 41.02
C LEU A 758 -42.07 1.98 39.70
N ALA A 759 -41.42 1.20 38.86
CA ALA A 759 -42.00 0.63 37.64
C ALA A 759 -43.32 -0.10 37.95
N ILE A 760 -44.26 -0.06 37.01
CA ILE A 760 -45.55 -0.76 37.15
C ILE A 760 -45.34 -2.26 37.18
N ALA A 761 -44.47 -2.76 36.27
CA ALA A 761 -44.12 -4.14 36.21
C ALA A 761 -42.64 -4.31 35.77
N LEU A 762 -42.05 -5.45 36.12
CA LEU A 762 -40.75 -5.90 35.74
C LEU A 762 -40.85 -7.38 35.38
N ALA A 763 -40.21 -7.78 34.29
CA ALA A 763 -40.03 -9.19 33.89
C ALA A 763 -38.59 -9.62 34.09
N GLU A 764 -38.38 -10.80 34.70
CA GLU A 764 -37.08 -11.44 34.73
C GLU A 764 -36.90 -12.28 33.47
N GLY A 765 -35.75 -12.12 32.79
CA GLY A 765 -35.41 -12.83 31.53
C GLY A 765 -34.09 -12.38 30.99
N THR A 766 -33.82 -12.74 29.77
CA THR A 766 -32.60 -12.33 29.06
C THR A 766 -32.98 -11.53 27.83
N PHE A 767 -33.10 -10.24 27.99
CA PHE A 767 -33.63 -9.31 27.00
C PHE A 767 -32.50 -8.50 26.32
N PRO A 768 -32.67 -8.08 25.04
CA PRO A 768 -31.76 -7.12 24.43
C PRO A 768 -31.70 -5.81 25.27
N SER A 769 -30.52 -5.27 25.47
CA SER A 769 -30.31 -4.05 26.25
C SER A 769 -31.08 -2.87 25.62
N GLY A 770 -31.80 -2.17 26.45
CA GLY A 770 -32.63 -1.05 26.01
C GLY A 770 -34.07 -1.41 25.59
N GLU A 771 -34.39 -2.70 25.47
CA GLU A 771 -35.78 -3.11 25.29
C GLU A 771 -36.53 -3.10 26.64
N ASN A 772 -37.65 -2.41 26.68
CA ASN A 772 -38.45 -2.24 27.87
C ASN A 772 -39.79 -2.99 27.79
N MET A 773 -40.29 -3.45 28.93
CA MET A 773 -41.62 -3.95 29.06
C MET A 773 -42.65 -2.80 28.89
N THR A 774 -43.76 -3.08 28.30
CA THR A 774 -44.87 -2.09 28.20
C THR A 774 -46.03 -2.43 29.10
N ALA A 775 -46.69 -1.43 29.68
CA ALA A 775 -47.90 -1.55 30.48
C ALA A 775 -48.94 -0.50 30.05
N SER A 776 -50.11 -0.95 29.69
CA SER A 776 -51.26 -0.09 29.40
C SER A 776 -52.39 -0.38 30.36
N ALA A 777 -52.90 0.65 31.02
CA ALA A 777 -54.01 0.50 31.98
C ALA A 777 -55.31 0.03 31.29
N LEU A 778 -56.00 -0.93 31.88
CA LEU A 778 -57.28 -1.44 31.39
C LEU A 778 -58.39 -0.57 31.96
N ALA A 779 -59.15 0.07 31.06
CA ALA A 779 -60.29 0.92 31.44
C ALA A 779 -61.61 0.11 31.57
N ALA A 780 -61.71 -1.05 31.05
CA ALA A 780 -62.86 -1.97 31.02
C ALA A 780 -62.44 -3.42 31.01
N ASP A 781 -63.36 -4.32 31.16
CA ASP A 781 -63.19 -5.77 31.16
C ASP A 781 -62.28 -6.27 32.28
N LEU A 782 -62.47 -5.70 33.51
CA LEU A 782 -61.76 -6.14 34.69
C LEU A 782 -62.53 -7.25 35.41
N PRO A 783 -61.87 -8.20 36.09
CA PRO A 783 -62.54 -9.18 36.95
C PRO A 783 -63.22 -8.49 38.11
N ASP A 784 -64.31 -9.14 38.64
CA ASP A 784 -65.12 -8.61 39.71
C ASP A 784 -64.26 -8.19 40.93
N GLY A 785 -64.41 -6.95 41.36
CA GLY A 785 -63.71 -6.41 42.51
C GLY A 785 -62.29 -5.92 42.24
N ALA A 786 -61.79 -5.97 41.02
CA ALA A 786 -60.50 -5.43 40.71
C ALA A 786 -60.45 -3.91 40.76
N GLN A 787 -59.40 -3.35 41.32
CA GLN A 787 -59.15 -1.92 41.48
C GLN A 787 -58.20 -1.35 40.46
N ALA A 788 -57.37 -2.21 39.92
CA ALA A 788 -56.39 -1.87 38.86
C ALA A 788 -56.14 -3.08 37.95
N GLY A 789 -55.91 -2.82 36.70
CA GLY A 789 -55.52 -3.83 35.73
C GLY A 789 -54.71 -3.24 34.60
N TRP A 790 -53.87 -4.05 34.04
CA TRP A 790 -52.94 -3.69 32.94
C TRP A 790 -52.90 -4.77 31.87
N CYS A 791 -52.74 -4.35 30.66
CA CYS A 791 -52.21 -5.19 29.58
C CYS A 791 -50.67 -5.01 29.60
N LEU A 792 -49.95 -6.10 29.77
CA LEU A 792 -48.50 -6.14 29.90
C LEU A 792 -47.94 -6.85 28.69
N THR A 793 -46.88 -6.27 28.09
CA THR A 793 -46.11 -6.92 27.02
C THR A 793 -44.65 -6.97 27.46
N VAL A 794 -44.09 -8.17 27.41
CA VAL A 794 -42.70 -8.47 27.72
C VAL A 794 -41.96 -8.55 26.40
N PRO A 795 -40.74 -7.99 26.28
CA PRO A 795 -39.91 -8.19 25.09
C PRO A 795 -39.67 -9.69 24.79
N GLU A 796 -39.41 -10.02 23.55
CA GLU A 796 -39.11 -11.41 23.14
C GLU A 796 -37.71 -11.83 23.57
N ASP A 797 -37.60 -12.92 24.34
CA ASP A 797 -36.33 -13.55 24.73
C ASP A 797 -36.30 -15.05 24.43
N GLY A 798 -37.32 -15.54 23.71
CA GLY A 798 -37.50 -16.96 23.38
C GLY A 798 -38.03 -17.83 24.54
N ALA A 799 -38.24 -17.27 25.73
CA ALA A 799 -38.83 -18.00 26.84
C ALA A 799 -40.35 -18.17 26.69
N GLN A 800 -40.88 -19.31 27.12
CA GLN A 800 -42.32 -19.62 27.05
C GLN A 800 -43.07 -18.94 28.22
N SER A 801 -42.40 -18.57 29.28
CA SER A 801 -43.00 -17.92 30.43
C SER A 801 -41.95 -17.09 31.20
N HIS A 802 -42.41 -16.00 31.81
CA HIS A 802 -41.58 -15.05 32.55
C HIS A 802 -42.02 -14.94 34.00
N VAL A 803 -41.08 -14.65 34.89
CA VAL A 803 -41.35 -14.23 36.25
C VAL A 803 -41.63 -12.72 36.22
N ILE A 804 -42.84 -12.33 36.66
CA ILE A 804 -43.30 -10.95 36.59
C ILE A 804 -43.44 -10.40 37.99
N HIS A 805 -42.88 -9.22 38.22
CA HIS A 805 -43.07 -8.42 39.41
C HIS A 805 -44.07 -7.32 39.07
N LEU A 806 -45.31 -7.36 39.64
CA LEU A 806 -46.36 -6.37 39.41
C LEU A 806 -46.54 -5.50 40.64
N ARG A 807 -46.42 -4.20 40.48
CA ARG A 807 -46.54 -3.23 41.59
C ARG A 807 -47.96 -3.23 42.16
N MET A 808 -48.07 -3.32 43.44
CA MET A 808 -49.33 -3.15 44.19
C MET A 808 -49.68 -1.67 44.32
N PRO A 809 -50.99 -1.28 44.25
CA PRO A 809 -51.43 0.08 44.50
C PRO A 809 -51.13 0.53 45.93
N ASP A 810 -51.17 -0.39 46.90
CA ASP A 810 -50.87 -0.16 48.31
C ASP A 810 -50.18 -1.42 48.88
N SER A 811 -48.95 -1.29 49.30
CA SER A 811 -48.12 -2.43 49.78
C SER A 811 -48.58 -2.94 51.17
N GLU A 812 -49.36 -2.18 51.91
CA GLU A 812 -49.86 -2.61 53.21
C GLU A 812 -51.15 -3.45 53.12
N LYS A 813 -51.73 -3.52 51.90
CA LYS A 813 -52.96 -4.27 51.64
C LYS A 813 -52.65 -5.62 50.96
N LYS A 814 -53.60 -6.56 51.11
CA LYS A 814 -53.52 -7.86 50.42
C LYS A 814 -54.37 -7.88 49.19
N TYR A 815 -53.79 -8.36 48.06
CA TYR A 815 -54.48 -8.45 46.79
C TYR A 815 -54.63 -9.90 46.32
N THR A 816 -55.73 -10.16 45.60
CA THR A 816 -55.89 -11.31 44.76
C THR A 816 -55.46 -10.91 43.38
N LEU A 817 -54.52 -11.62 42.81
CA LEU A 817 -54.06 -11.44 41.43
C LEU A 817 -54.91 -12.28 40.45
N TYR A 818 -55.38 -11.63 39.42
CA TYR A 818 -55.97 -12.25 38.26
C TYR A 818 -55.08 -12.09 37.07
N VAL A 819 -54.88 -13.15 36.29
CA VAL A 819 -54.10 -13.13 35.09
C VAL A 819 -54.91 -13.72 33.94
N ASP A 820 -54.86 -13.09 32.79
CA ASP A 820 -55.49 -13.57 31.56
C ASP A 820 -54.45 -13.60 30.44
N THR A 821 -54.14 -14.82 29.96
CA THR A 821 -53.21 -15.09 28.85
C THR A 821 -53.95 -15.42 27.55
N GLY A 822 -55.24 -15.05 27.42
CA GLY A 822 -56.09 -15.28 26.27
C GLY A 822 -57.28 -16.20 26.53
N ASP A 823 -57.32 -16.91 27.64
CA ASP A 823 -58.39 -17.87 28.01
C ASP A 823 -59.38 -17.26 29.04
N GLY A 824 -59.32 -15.97 29.28
CA GLY A 824 -60.09 -15.27 30.29
C GLY A 824 -59.43 -15.22 31.67
N TRP A 825 -59.99 -14.38 32.56
CA TRP A 825 -59.45 -14.11 33.88
C TRP A 825 -59.41 -15.35 34.78
N LYS A 826 -58.22 -15.67 35.29
CA LYS A 826 -58.00 -16.76 36.25
C LYS A 826 -57.25 -16.22 37.46
N VAL A 827 -57.58 -16.68 38.65
CA VAL A 827 -56.79 -16.34 39.86
C VAL A 827 -55.42 -16.99 39.77
N SER A 828 -54.40 -16.20 39.89
CA SER A 828 -53.01 -16.64 39.89
C SER A 828 -52.40 -16.64 41.26
N GLU A 829 -51.60 -17.68 41.55
CA GLU A 829 -50.75 -17.65 42.75
C GLU A 829 -49.66 -16.60 42.61
N ALA A 830 -49.51 -15.80 43.64
CA ALA A 830 -48.47 -14.78 43.68
C ALA A 830 -47.84 -14.68 45.07
N THR A 831 -46.61 -14.36 45.13
CA THR A 831 -45.85 -14.09 46.36
C THR A 831 -45.61 -12.60 46.47
N GLN A 832 -45.83 -12.01 47.62
CA GLN A 832 -45.53 -10.60 47.88
C GLN A 832 -44.08 -10.42 48.27
N ASP A 833 -43.38 -9.53 47.56
CA ASP A 833 -42.05 -9.04 47.92
C ASP A 833 -42.02 -7.49 47.84
N GLY A 834 -41.88 -6.86 48.99
CA GLY A 834 -41.95 -5.42 49.11
C GLY A 834 -43.23 -4.84 48.53
N SER A 835 -43.12 -3.98 47.55
CA SER A 835 -44.22 -3.31 46.83
C SER A 835 -44.76 -4.10 45.64
N TYR A 836 -44.21 -5.30 45.38
CA TYR A 836 -44.54 -6.12 44.22
C TYR A 836 -45.20 -7.44 44.59
N LEU A 837 -46.07 -7.93 43.69
CA LEU A 837 -46.51 -9.31 43.62
C LEU A 837 -45.75 -10.04 42.54
N ILE A 838 -45.12 -11.16 42.90
CA ILE A 838 -44.31 -11.99 42.00
C ILE A 838 -45.14 -13.20 41.57
N PHE A 839 -45.24 -13.41 40.27
CA PHE A 839 -45.95 -14.54 39.67
C PHE A 839 -45.33 -14.92 38.33
N SER A 840 -45.71 -16.07 37.79
CA SER A 840 -45.33 -16.49 36.46
C SER A 840 -46.44 -16.30 35.45
N ALA A 841 -46.14 -15.74 34.31
CA ALA A 841 -47.03 -15.58 33.18
C ALA A 841 -46.49 -16.24 31.93
N ALA A 842 -47.38 -16.95 31.19
CA ALA A 842 -47.02 -17.55 29.91
C ALA A 842 -47.23 -16.57 28.77
N GLY A 843 -46.30 -16.64 27.77
CA GLY A 843 -46.32 -15.77 26.60
C GLY A 843 -45.73 -14.40 26.85
N THR A 844 -45.65 -13.60 25.80
CA THR A 844 -45.10 -12.24 25.84
C THR A 844 -46.12 -11.14 26.03
N SER A 845 -47.41 -11.45 25.92
CA SER A 845 -48.51 -10.49 26.14
C SER A 845 -49.62 -11.12 26.95
N PHE A 846 -50.02 -10.49 28.02
CA PHE A 846 -51.08 -10.95 28.94
C PHE A 846 -51.69 -9.77 29.70
N ARG A 847 -52.85 -10.04 30.31
CA ARG A 847 -53.52 -9.05 31.19
C ARG A 847 -53.39 -9.47 32.63
N ALA A 848 -53.18 -8.49 33.52
CA ALA A 848 -53.07 -8.73 34.95
C ALA A 848 -53.92 -7.70 35.70
N ALA A 849 -54.68 -8.15 36.73
CA ALA A 849 -55.53 -7.29 37.50
C ALA A 849 -55.49 -7.62 39.01
N LEU A 850 -55.62 -6.61 39.82
CA LEU A 850 -55.50 -6.69 41.30
C LEU A 850 -56.84 -6.34 41.95
N ALA A 851 -57.37 -7.27 42.77
CA ALA A 851 -58.56 -7.05 43.62
C ALA A 851 -58.17 -7.07 45.09
N GLU A 852 -58.52 -6.06 45.87
CA GLU A 852 -58.22 -5.98 47.32
C GLU A 852 -58.99 -7.12 48.06
N LYS A 853 -58.25 -7.91 48.80
CA LYS A 853 -58.85 -8.91 49.69
C LYS A 853 -59.51 -8.19 50.85
N LYS A 854 -60.88 -8.06 50.83
CA LYS A 854 -61.58 -7.56 51.99
C LYS A 854 -61.31 -8.52 53.16
N SER A 855 -60.83 -7.99 54.27
CA SER A 855 -60.66 -8.74 55.50
C SER A 855 -62.05 -9.17 56.02
N GLU A 856 -62.37 -10.40 55.84
CA GLU A 856 -63.43 -11.02 56.62
C GLU A 856 -62.85 -11.18 58.03
N LEU A 857 -63.17 -10.22 58.91
CA LEU A 857 -63.08 -10.38 60.36
C LEU A 857 -64.41 -10.89 60.87
N PRO A 858 -64.51 -11.62 61.96
CA PRO A 858 -64.07 -12.98 62.18
C PRO A 858 -65.21 -13.84 62.70
N LEU A 859 -65.47 -14.98 62.16
CA LEU A 859 -66.30 -16.01 62.82
C LEU A 859 -65.50 -17.29 63.10
N ILE A 860 -64.20 -17.16 63.20
CA ILE A 860 -63.38 -18.33 63.52
C ILE A 860 -62.32 -18.00 64.60
N LEU A 861 -62.85 -17.52 65.74
CA LEU A 861 -61.98 -17.43 66.97
C LEU A 861 -62.19 -18.61 67.87
N VAL A 862 -62.88 -19.70 67.40
CA VAL A 862 -63.06 -20.88 68.24
C VAL A 862 -62.38 -22.16 67.74
N CYS A 863 -61.90 -22.15 66.46
CA CYS A 863 -61.15 -23.37 65.90
C CYS A 863 -59.65 -23.24 65.71
N ALA A 864 -59.05 -22.08 65.98
CA ALA A 864 -57.61 -21.82 65.77
C ALA A 864 -56.74 -22.33 66.90
N GLY A 865 -57.23 -22.81 67.98
CA GLY A 865 -56.47 -23.36 69.13
C GLY A 865 -55.92 -24.81 68.88
N ALA A 866 -56.51 -25.51 67.92
CA ALA A 866 -56.07 -26.90 67.64
C ALA A 866 -55.09 -27.00 66.39
N ALA A 867 -55.12 -26.03 65.50
CA ALA A 867 -54.26 -26.09 64.30
C ALA A 867 -52.85 -25.52 64.51
N ALA A 868 -52.71 -24.60 65.50
CA ALA A 868 -51.39 -24.02 65.80
C ALA A 868 -50.41 -24.99 66.48
N VAL A 869 -50.86 -26.05 67.12
CA VAL A 869 -50.03 -27.03 67.79
C VAL A 869 -49.49 -28.08 66.75
N VAL A 870 -50.23 -28.33 65.65
CA VAL A 870 -49.79 -29.25 64.59
C VAL A 870 -48.79 -28.56 63.62
N ALA A 871 -48.94 -27.27 63.38
CA ALA A 871 -48.05 -26.51 62.50
C ALA A 871 -46.64 -26.29 63.14
N LEU A 872 -46.59 -26.07 64.45
CA LEU A 872 -45.32 -25.96 65.17
C LEU A 872 -44.52 -27.28 65.20
N GLY A 873 -45.21 -28.45 65.21
CA GLY A 873 -44.59 -29.76 65.14
C GLY A 873 -43.95 -30.04 63.76
N ALA A 874 -44.62 -29.61 62.67
CA ALA A 874 -44.13 -29.79 61.30
C ALA A 874 -42.94 -28.88 60.97
N ALA A 875 -42.93 -27.68 61.49
CA ALA A 875 -41.83 -26.71 61.27
C ALA A 875 -40.54 -27.14 61.95
N LEU A 876 -40.63 -27.78 63.17
CA LEU A 876 -39.48 -28.31 63.88
C LEU A 876 -38.87 -29.53 63.21
N VAL A 877 -39.69 -30.37 62.55
CA VAL A 877 -39.20 -31.54 61.78
C VAL A 877 -38.52 -31.13 60.46
N LEU A 878 -39.01 -30.11 59.78
CA LEU A 878 -38.41 -29.56 58.58
C LEU A 878 -37.11 -28.78 58.88
N HIS A 879 -37.05 -28.09 60.02
CA HIS A 879 -35.83 -27.39 60.42
C HIS A 879 -34.68 -28.42 60.80
N LYS A 880 -35.03 -29.55 61.40
CA LYS A 880 -34.05 -30.63 61.67
C LYS A 880 -33.59 -31.33 60.38
N LYS A 881 -34.40 -31.44 59.33
CA LYS A 881 -34.01 -31.97 58.02
C LYS A 881 -33.10 -31.04 57.24
N LYS A 882 -33.30 -29.73 57.34
CA LYS A 882 -32.49 -28.70 56.69
C LYS A 882 -31.09 -28.57 57.33
N LYS A 883 -30.97 -28.78 58.65
CA LYS A 883 -29.69 -28.79 59.35
C LYS A 883 -28.85 -30.04 59.04
N ARG A 884 -29.48 -31.22 58.79
CA ARG A 884 -28.79 -32.44 58.41
C ARG A 884 -28.26 -32.41 56.94
N LYS A 885 -28.90 -31.66 56.04
CA LYS A 885 -28.39 -31.48 54.66
C LYS A 885 -27.23 -30.46 54.59
N LYS A 886 -27.15 -29.50 55.51
CA LYS A 886 -26.00 -28.55 55.52
C LYS A 886 -24.73 -29.17 56.12
N THR A 887 -24.87 -30.20 56.99
CA THR A 887 -23.72 -30.89 57.61
C THR A 887 -23.11 -31.95 56.67
N ALA A 888 -23.94 -32.51 55.77
CA ALA A 888 -23.46 -33.51 54.78
C ALA A 888 -22.74 -32.82 53.60
N ALA A 889 -23.03 -31.56 53.30
CA ALA A 889 -22.36 -30.79 52.21
C ALA A 889 -21.03 -30.14 52.64
N LYS A 890 -20.65 -30.22 53.93
CA LYS A 890 -19.38 -29.72 54.47
C LYS A 890 -18.33 -30.80 54.72
N ALA A 891 -18.68 -32.09 54.53
CA ALA A 891 -17.78 -33.24 54.64
C ALA A 891 -17.30 -33.83 53.32
N ALA A 892 -17.66 -33.15 52.19
CA ALA A 892 -17.25 -33.51 50.81
C ALA A 892 -16.63 -32.31 50.08
N LYS A 893 -15.75 -31.57 50.77
CA LYS A 893 -14.77 -30.66 50.16
C LYS A 893 -13.45 -30.85 50.87
#